data_109a4501924973af87f4243fb0b87f27
#
_entry.id   109a4501924973af87f4243fb0b87f27
#
_cell.length_a   1.000
_cell.length_b   1.000
_cell.length_c   1.000
_cell.angle_alpha   90.00
_cell.angle_beta   90.00
_cell.angle_gamma   90.00
#
_symmetry.space_group_name_H-M   'P 1'
#
loop_
_entity.id
_entity.type
_entity.pdbx_description
1 polymer ?
#
loop_
_entity_poly.entity_id
_entity_poly.type
_entity_poly.pdbx_seq_one_letter_code
_entity_poly.pdbx_strand_id
1 'polypeptide(L)'
;MKRGKSQVLFNYLPGNTFDYTGGSGIHQVVGIDGVERSDLDVAFLGQQVLNKVHAWKEGSGYGAIGFPQYPDSFQLVEPREVDTSLFPLLFRCTTCERIHTFDDTDEVATYNRSLRCKHDSCNGELQQHQFVFAHECGELRTPRPGRCSQCGSFDDWKFESYGSQRFRNAEWRCLNCQNSKDIEAWCDCDLQNPRMQLTVHRASSAYQPRHLTVIDIGSGSSADASDPRFAKAVMARYLGISSDPIEDIELDARQANEEREEVEWQLEQYRRMYKDSGAKEIKSQIENLEEQLEEMEDEGDPIGDQVVQMVPFLDVEQRVGDRRQQAVYDVFQYLSADLQLDRRTARDVILEAGADDPQSKQKRQLRADQVEDQLEELGLTEAAFIEDFPITNVVFGFTRLNREPSDSRLVAFTESQVDSSGDGTPLFADTVETEAVQFGLEPMRVMRWLLSNSRLDDELAEKLRDDIVSSSIPGARPIPTLQDWNAAEVDSWLGTTEAEPADTEPLSEWDENDVRAWLVANVGEIPDFETIPIEAEDEQERASAITYFVYHLVHSYSHLVLKHATQLSGMSRTSLAEFLLPRSLSFVIYSNQRTDFNIGGLYTLIEASLRELLGEVDRRGNDCVYDPVCSRDGSACHNCMYLSEVSCTHLNRNLGRDFVFGSKTMADRNLNGYINL
;
A
#
# COMPACT_ATOMS: atom_id res chain seq x y z
N MET A 1 -21.70 -15.13 14.50
CA MET A 1 -20.76 -16.28 14.24
C MET A 1 -19.36 -15.84 14.60
N LYS A 2 -18.62 -16.60 15.43
CA LYS A 2 -17.23 -16.28 15.79
C LYS A 2 -16.25 -16.73 14.70
N ARG A 3 -15.36 -15.86 14.32
CA ARG A 3 -14.25 -16.10 13.39
C ARG A 3 -12.99 -15.38 13.89
N GLY A 4 -11.81 -15.84 13.48
CA GLY A 4 -10.57 -15.11 13.77
C GLY A 4 -10.57 -13.75 13.10
N LYS A 5 -10.02 -12.72 13.75
CA LYS A 5 -9.99 -11.32 13.28
C LYS A 5 -9.52 -11.19 11.84
N SER A 6 -8.39 -11.81 11.48
CA SER A 6 -7.88 -11.83 10.11
C SER A 6 -8.83 -12.49 9.12
N GLN A 7 -9.49 -13.60 9.52
CA GLN A 7 -10.46 -14.22 8.64
C GLN A 7 -11.63 -13.29 8.33
N VAL A 8 -12.05 -12.48 9.32
CA VAL A 8 -13.11 -11.50 9.11
C VAL A 8 -12.65 -10.44 8.12
N LEU A 9 -11.47 -9.86 8.32
CA LEU A 9 -10.94 -8.79 7.46
C LEU A 9 -10.78 -9.18 5.99
N PHE A 10 -10.47 -10.43 5.70
CA PHE A 10 -10.25 -10.85 4.31
C PHE A 10 -11.45 -11.58 3.67
N ASN A 11 -12.31 -12.23 4.47
CA ASN A 11 -13.32 -13.13 3.91
C ASN A 11 -14.75 -12.92 4.41
N TYR A 12 -14.94 -12.21 5.53
CA TYR A 12 -16.25 -12.11 6.18
C TYR A 12 -16.67 -10.67 6.46
N LEU A 13 -16.48 -9.78 5.48
CA LEU A 13 -16.88 -8.38 5.56
C LEU A 13 -18.30 -8.17 5.07
N PRO A 14 -19.01 -7.12 5.52
CA PRO A 14 -20.37 -6.83 5.09
C PRO A 14 -20.51 -6.77 3.57
N GLY A 15 -21.53 -7.44 3.06
CA GLY A 15 -21.78 -7.56 1.63
C GLY A 15 -21.09 -8.75 0.94
N ASN A 16 -20.11 -9.42 1.59
CA ASN A 16 -19.50 -10.64 1.05
C ASN A 16 -20.38 -11.87 1.25
N THR A 17 -20.18 -12.89 0.40
CA THR A 17 -20.92 -14.17 0.42
C THR A 17 -19.97 -15.35 0.57
N PHE A 18 -20.40 -16.36 1.32
CA PHE A 18 -19.57 -17.54 1.61
C PHE A 18 -20.44 -18.79 1.85
N ASP A 19 -19.83 -19.99 1.72
CA ASP A 19 -20.50 -21.23 2.12
C ASP A 19 -20.40 -21.44 3.62
N TYR A 20 -21.54 -21.58 4.27
CA TYR A 20 -21.61 -21.77 5.71
C TYR A 20 -21.41 -23.25 6.08
N THR A 21 -20.24 -23.57 6.63
CA THR A 21 -19.84 -24.94 6.99
C THR A 21 -20.48 -25.47 8.26
N GLY A 22 -21.07 -24.61 9.09
CA GLY A 22 -21.75 -24.95 10.34
C GLY A 22 -23.24 -25.25 10.19
N GLY A 23 -23.78 -25.15 8.98
CA GLY A 23 -25.16 -25.39 8.60
C GLY A 23 -25.24 -25.72 7.12
N SER A 24 -26.42 -25.62 6.52
CA SER A 24 -26.57 -25.82 5.08
C SER A 24 -26.82 -24.49 4.40
N GLY A 25 -25.97 -24.11 3.45
CA GLY A 25 -26.28 -23.04 2.52
C GLY A 25 -25.20 -21.97 2.36
N ILE A 26 -25.50 -21.03 1.49
CA ILE A 26 -24.70 -19.86 1.19
C ILE A 26 -25.26 -18.70 1.99
N HIS A 27 -24.36 -17.98 2.69
CA HIS A 27 -24.72 -16.84 3.50
C HIS A 27 -24.05 -15.58 2.98
N GLN A 28 -24.68 -14.44 3.23
CA GLN A 28 -24.10 -13.11 3.09
C GLN A 28 -23.83 -12.53 4.47
N VAL A 29 -22.72 -11.85 4.63
CA VAL A 29 -22.43 -11.05 5.82
C VAL A 29 -23.28 -9.78 5.75
N VAL A 30 -24.07 -9.54 6.80
CA VAL A 30 -24.95 -8.37 6.90
C VAL A 30 -24.46 -7.37 7.94
N GLY A 31 -23.68 -7.82 8.91
CA GLY A 31 -23.13 -6.97 9.95
C GLY A 31 -21.94 -7.59 10.68
N ILE A 32 -21.27 -6.77 11.46
CA ILE A 32 -20.15 -7.14 12.32
C ILE A 32 -20.40 -6.57 13.72
N ASP A 33 -20.31 -7.41 14.74
CA ASP A 33 -20.13 -7.01 16.12
C ASP A 33 -18.63 -6.77 16.35
N GLY A 34 -18.25 -5.56 16.76
CA GLY A 34 -16.87 -5.16 16.92
C GLY A 34 -16.63 -4.24 18.10
N VAL A 35 -15.37 -4.00 18.39
CA VAL A 35 -14.92 -3.09 19.45
C VAL A 35 -14.16 -1.95 18.80
N GLU A 36 -14.49 -0.76 19.24
CA GLU A 36 -13.77 0.45 18.84
C GLU A 36 -12.31 0.39 19.30
N ARG A 37 -11.40 0.75 18.40
CA ARG A 37 -9.95 0.83 18.63
C ARG A 37 -9.56 2.28 18.87
N SER A 38 -9.50 2.64 20.15
CA SER A 38 -9.06 3.99 20.60
C SER A 38 -7.54 4.08 20.80
N ASP A 39 -6.83 2.96 20.66
CA ASP A 39 -5.38 2.86 20.75
C ASP A 39 -4.66 3.13 19.42
N LEU A 40 -5.40 3.24 18.32
CA LEU A 40 -4.90 3.60 17.00
C LEU A 40 -5.22 5.05 16.66
N ASP A 41 -4.36 5.69 15.89
CA ASP A 41 -4.58 7.05 15.40
C ASP A 41 -5.61 7.07 14.25
N VAL A 42 -6.85 7.43 14.58
CA VAL A 42 -7.98 7.51 13.63
C VAL A 42 -7.71 8.55 12.55
N ALA A 43 -7.13 9.70 12.92
CA ALA A 43 -6.88 10.80 11.98
C ALA A 43 -5.82 10.40 10.96
N PHE A 44 -4.73 9.78 11.41
CA PHE A 44 -3.69 9.23 10.54
C PHE A 44 -4.24 8.18 9.58
N LEU A 45 -4.90 7.14 10.11
CA LEU A 45 -5.43 6.04 9.28
C LEU A 45 -6.55 6.54 8.34
N GLY A 46 -7.40 7.43 8.83
CA GLY A 46 -8.44 8.06 8.02
C GLY A 46 -7.87 8.88 6.87
N GLN A 47 -6.78 9.62 7.10
CA GLN A 47 -6.10 10.36 6.04
C GLN A 47 -5.50 9.41 4.99
N GLN A 48 -4.84 8.34 5.41
CA GLN A 48 -4.30 7.33 4.48
C GLN A 48 -5.41 6.70 3.63
N VAL A 49 -6.57 6.40 4.24
CA VAL A 49 -7.74 5.91 3.52
C VAL A 49 -8.26 6.94 2.51
N LEU A 50 -8.40 8.21 2.90
CA LEU A 50 -8.87 9.27 2.00
C LEU A 50 -7.94 9.47 0.81
N ASN A 51 -6.62 9.37 1.01
CA ASN A 51 -5.65 9.42 -0.08
C ASN A 51 -5.89 8.27 -1.09
N LYS A 52 -6.14 7.05 -0.62
CA LYS A 52 -6.48 5.91 -1.48
C LYS A 52 -7.82 6.10 -2.21
N VAL A 53 -8.83 6.63 -1.52
CA VAL A 53 -10.17 6.91 -2.08
C VAL A 53 -10.12 7.96 -3.20
N HIS A 54 -9.11 8.83 -3.19
CA HIS A 54 -8.93 9.89 -4.17
C HIS A 54 -8.87 9.36 -5.62
N ALA A 55 -8.23 8.22 -5.84
CA ALA A 55 -8.18 7.56 -7.15
C ALA A 55 -9.56 7.29 -7.77
N TRP A 56 -10.59 7.05 -6.94
CA TRP A 56 -11.98 6.89 -7.39
C TRP A 56 -12.73 8.20 -7.57
N LYS A 57 -12.24 9.31 -7.02
CA LYS A 57 -12.91 10.63 -7.11
C LYS A 57 -12.53 11.38 -8.38
N GLU A 58 -11.29 11.28 -8.84
CA GLU A 58 -10.79 12.10 -9.95
C GLU A 58 -10.96 11.50 -11.35
N GLY A 59 -10.93 10.20 -11.53
CA GLY A 59 -10.75 9.60 -12.86
C GLY A 59 -11.93 8.84 -13.45
N SER A 60 -12.95 8.52 -12.67
CA SER A 60 -13.98 7.60 -13.13
C SER A 60 -15.39 8.17 -13.04
N GLY A 61 -16.21 7.87 -14.05
CA GLY A 61 -17.66 8.06 -13.95
C GLY A 61 -18.32 7.16 -12.90
N TYR A 62 -17.54 6.33 -12.20
CA TYR A 62 -18.01 5.39 -11.17
C TYR A 62 -17.96 5.98 -9.76
N GLY A 63 -16.86 6.65 -9.37
CA GLY A 63 -16.70 7.36 -8.11
C GLY A 63 -16.63 6.48 -6.86
N ALA A 64 -16.53 7.14 -5.70
CA ALA A 64 -16.59 6.55 -4.36
C ALA A 64 -17.83 7.03 -3.61
N ILE A 65 -18.54 6.14 -2.91
CA ILE A 65 -19.75 6.48 -2.15
C ILE A 65 -19.63 6.10 -0.68
N GLY A 66 -20.22 6.92 0.20
CA GLY A 66 -20.28 6.68 1.64
C GLY A 66 -19.02 7.11 2.40
N PHE A 67 -18.01 7.67 1.74
CA PHE A 67 -16.79 8.16 2.40
C PHE A 67 -16.97 9.58 2.93
N PRO A 68 -16.48 9.87 4.16
CA PRO A 68 -16.50 11.21 4.72
C PRO A 68 -15.49 12.14 4.02
N GLN A 69 -15.57 13.44 4.33
CA GLN A 69 -14.63 14.43 3.83
C GLN A 69 -13.41 14.62 4.75
N TYR A 70 -13.56 14.29 6.02
CA TYR A 70 -12.56 14.53 7.06
C TYR A 70 -12.08 13.20 7.66
N PRO A 71 -10.79 13.06 7.95
CA PRO A 71 -10.21 11.83 8.49
C PRO A 71 -10.78 11.45 9.86
N ASP A 72 -11.12 12.42 10.70
CA ASP A 72 -11.70 12.20 12.04
C ASP A 72 -13.14 11.67 12.02
N SER A 73 -13.77 11.61 10.85
CA SER A 73 -15.14 11.12 10.68
C SER A 73 -15.19 9.60 10.46
N PHE A 74 -14.07 8.92 10.55
CA PHE A 74 -14.01 7.47 10.54
C PHE A 74 -14.08 6.91 11.97
N GLN A 75 -14.50 5.64 12.06
CA GLN A 75 -14.47 4.84 13.26
C GLN A 75 -13.62 3.58 13.00
N LEU A 76 -12.60 3.33 13.82
CA LEU A 76 -11.81 2.11 13.76
C LEU A 76 -12.45 0.99 14.56
N VAL A 77 -12.75 -0.12 13.92
CA VAL A 77 -13.47 -1.25 14.51
C VAL A 77 -12.65 -2.53 14.41
N GLU A 78 -12.33 -3.12 15.54
CA GLU A 78 -11.80 -4.48 15.61
C GLU A 78 -12.95 -5.49 15.53
N PRO A 79 -13.04 -6.34 14.48
CA PRO A 79 -14.13 -7.28 14.33
C PRO A 79 -14.04 -8.45 15.33
N ARG A 80 -15.17 -8.83 15.94
CA ARG A 80 -15.29 -9.97 16.90
C ARG A 80 -16.22 -11.06 16.43
N GLU A 81 -17.43 -10.68 16.04
CA GLU A 81 -18.44 -11.62 15.55
C GLU A 81 -19.04 -11.13 14.23
N VAL A 82 -19.56 -12.06 13.45
CA VAL A 82 -20.11 -11.79 12.13
C VAL A 82 -21.58 -12.18 12.10
N ASP A 83 -22.44 -11.24 11.73
CA ASP A 83 -23.85 -11.48 11.48
C ASP A 83 -24.10 -11.84 10.04
N THR A 84 -24.87 -12.89 9.83
CA THR A 84 -25.04 -13.46 8.49
C THR A 84 -26.50 -13.76 8.20
N SER A 85 -26.90 -13.59 6.95
CA SER A 85 -28.20 -13.94 6.43
C SER A 85 -28.08 -14.92 5.27
N LEU A 86 -29.06 -15.80 5.11
CA LEU A 86 -29.11 -16.73 3.99
C LEU A 86 -29.24 -15.97 2.66
N PHE A 87 -28.35 -16.19 1.70
CA PHE A 87 -28.32 -15.52 0.41
C PHE A 87 -27.45 -16.27 -0.60
N PRO A 88 -27.87 -16.40 -1.89
CA PRO A 88 -29.10 -15.90 -2.50
C PRO A 88 -30.34 -16.74 -2.15
N LEU A 89 -31.51 -16.13 -2.14
CA LEU A 89 -32.79 -16.82 -1.84
C LEU A 89 -33.36 -17.50 -3.10
N LEU A 90 -32.50 -18.24 -3.77
CA LEU A 90 -32.76 -18.98 -5.00
C LEU A 90 -32.45 -20.46 -4.76
N PHE A 91 -33.43 -21.33 -4.95
CA PHE A 91 -33.32 -22.77 -4.72
C PHE A 91 -33.74 -23.57 -5.93
N ARG A 92 -33.09 -24.69 -6.17
CA ARG A 92 -33.42 -25.68 -7.19
C ARG A 92 -33.90 -26.96 -6.53
N CYS A 93 -35.00 -27.50 -6.99
CA CYS A 93 -35.42 -28.83 -6.58
C CYS A 93 -34.51 -29.89 -7.21
N THR A 94 -34.00 -30.82 -6.39
CA THR A 94 -33.11 -31.89 -6.84
C THR A 94 -33.80 -32.95 -7.68
N THR A 95 -35.16 -33.03 -7.63
CA THR A 95 -35.97 -34.04 -8.34
C THR A 95 -36.61 -33.49 -9.62
N CYS A 96 -37.31 -32.36 -9.56
CA CYS A 96 -38.03 -31.82 -10.72
C CYS A 96 -37.35 -30.60 -11.36
N GLU A 97 -36.20 -30.19 -10.86
CA GLU A 97 -35.36 -29.09 -11.33
C GLU A 97 -36.01 -27.68 -11.28
N ARG A 98 -37.23 -27.57 -10.74
CA ARG A 98 -37.90 -26.27 -10.59
C ARG A 98 -37.11 -25.36 -9.69
N ILE A 99 -37.11 -24.08 -10.07
CA ILE A 99 -36.57 -23.00 -9.29
C ILE A 99 -37.63 -22.48 -8.33
N HIS A 100 -37.21 -22.25 -7.10
CA HIS A 100 -37.99 -21.62 -6.04
C HIS A 100 -37.25 -20.37 -5.55
N THR A 101 -37.94 -19.25 -5.50
CA THR A 101 -37.40 -17.99 -4.97
C THR A 101 -38.24 -17.58 -3.77
N PHE A 102 -37.57 -16.97 -2.78
CA PHE A 102 -38.19 -16.44 -1.57
C PHE A 102 -37.87 -14.93 -1.47
N ASP A 103 -38.77 -14.19 -0.83
CA ASP A 103 -38.59 -12.74 -0.70
C ASP A 103 -37.66 -12.38 0.45
N ASP A 104 -37.74 -13.10 1.55
CA ASP A 104 -36.88 -12.92 2.73
C ASP A 104 -36.54 -14.26 3.42
N THR A 105 -35.69 -14.20 4.43
CA THR A 105 -35.28 -15.37 5.20
C THR A 105 -36.37 -15.92 6.10
N ASP A 106 -37.32 -15.10 6.53
CA ASP A 106 -38.42 -15.51 7.37
C ASP A 106 -39.41 -16.35 6.55
N GLU A 107 -39.63 -16.03 5.28
CA GLU A 107 -40.36 -16.84 4.36
C GLU A 107 -39.73 -18.24 4.20
N VAL A 108 -38.38 -18.30 4.07
CA VAL A 108 -37.69 -19.59 4.03
C VAL A 108 -37.86 -20.37 5.33
N ALA A 109 -37.74 -19.72 6.48
CA ALA A 109 -37.88 -20.35 7.79
C ALA A 109 -39.31 -20.85 8.08
N THR A 110 -40.32 -20.09 7.65
CA THR A 110 -41.74 -20.46 7.84
C THR A 110 -42.21 -21.48 6.83
N TYR A 111 -41.65 -21.48 5.61
CA TYR A 111 -42.08 -22.31 4.51
C TYR A 111 -41.99 -23.81 4.83
N ASN A 112 -40.88 -24.28 5.33
CA ASN A 112 -40.76 -25.67 5.75
C ASN A 112 -39.47 -25.97 6.52
N ARG A 113 -39.55 -26.64 7.69
CA ARG A 113 -38.39 -27.13 8.44
C ARG A 113 -37.50 -28.09 7.66
N SER A 114 -37.91 -28.60 6.49
CA SER A 114 -37.22 -29.60 5.67
C SER A 114 -36.83 -29.11 4.26
N LEU A 115 -37.08 -27.86 3.88
CA LEU A 115 -36.76 -27.28 2.54
C LEU A 115 -37.18 -28.25 1.40
N ARG A 116 -38.47 -28.60 1.31
CA ARG A 116 -39.03 -29.46 0.27
C ARG A 116 -39.65 -28.66 -0.88
N CYS A 117 -39.71 -29.28 -2.06
CA CYS A 117 -40.29 -28.67 -3.25
C CYS A 117 -41.75 -28.25 -3.03
N LYS A 118 -42.12 -27.05 -3.47
CA LYS A 118 -43.51 -26.51 -3.38
C LYS A 118 -44.51 -27.19 -4.36
N HIS A 119 -44.03 -27.95 -5.34
CA HIS A 119 -44.86 -28.55 -6.37
C HIS A 119 -45.59 -29.78 -5.84
N ASP A 120 -46.90 -29.82 -5.96
CA ASP A 120 -47.79 -30.84 -5.36
C ASP A 120 -47.42 -32.29 -5.69
N SER A 121 -46.88 -32.53 -6.89
CA SER A 121 -46.48 -33.87 -7.33
C SER A 121 -45.02 -34.19 -7.09
N CYS A 122 -44.25 -33.35 -6.35
CA CYS A 122 -42.83 -33.49 -6.12
C CYS A 122 -42.52 -33.32 -4.64
N ASN A 123 -41.74 -34.25 -4.08
CA ASN A 123 -41.26 -34.18 -2.71
C ASN A 123 -39.71 -34.06 -2.66
N GLY A 124 -39.12 -33.51 -3.73
CA GLY A 124 -37.68 -33.34 -3.84
C GLY A 124 -37.14 -32.30 -2.83
N GLU A 125 -35.91 -32.45 -2.47
CA GLU A 125 -35.21 -31.51 -1.60
C GLU A 125 -34.83 -30.25 -2.37
N LEU A 126 -34.90 -29.09 -1.71
CA LEU A 126 -34.46 -27.82 -2.28
C LEU A 126 -33.01 -27.57 -1.94
N GLN A 127 -32.17 -27.39 -2.95
CA GLN A 127 -30.78 -27.02 -2.84
C GLN A 127 -30.59 -25.56 -3.27
N GLN A 128 -29.91 -24.76 -2.45
CA GLN A 128 -29.62 -23.37 -2.76
C GLN A 128 -28.74 -23.26 -4.02
N HIS A 129 -29.08 -22.29 -4.86
CA HIS A 129 -28.33 -22.04 -6.09
C HIS A 129 -27.17 -21.06 -5.83
N GLN A 130 -26.06 -21.30 -6.51
CA GLN A 130 -24.82 -20.55 -6.27
C GLN A 130 -24.70 -19.23 -7.06
N PHE A 131 -25.66 -18.90 -7.91
CA PHE A 131 -25.59 -17.71 -8.76
C PHE A 131 -26.22 -16.50 -8.12
N VAL A 132 -25.57 -15.36 -8.38
CA VAL A 132 -25.98 -14.03 -7.94
C VAL A 132 -25.84 -13.05 -9.10
N PHE A 133 -26.64 -12.00 -9.10
CA PHE A 133 -26.38 -10.83 -9.91
C PHE A 133 -25.54 -9.84 -9.14
N ALA A 134 -24.44 -9.38 -9.73
CA ALA A 134 -23.56 -8.34 -9.19
C ALA A 134 -23.55 -7.13 -10.13
N HIS A 135 -23.35 -5.95 -9.58
CA HIS A 135 -23.24 -4.70 -10.31
C HIS A 135 -22.05 -3.85 -9.79
N GLU A 136 -21.47 -3.05 -10.67
CA GLU A 136 -20.33 -2.20 -10.35
C GLU A 136 -20.62 -1.18 -9.24
N CYS A 137 -21.89 -0.81 -9.02
CA CYS A 137 -22.32 0.08 -7.94
C CYS A 137 -22.25 -0.54 -6.52
N GLY A 138 -21.88 -1.82 -6.40
CA GLY A 138 -21.85 -2.54 -5.13
C GLY A 138 -23.10 -3.40 -4.85
N GLU A 139 -24.13 -3.31 -5.68
CA GLU A 139 -25.38 -4.08 -5.50
C GLU A 139 -25.20 -5.57 -5.80
N LEU A 140 -25.85 -6.40 -4.98
CA LEU A 140 -25.91 -7.85 -5.13
C LEU A 140 -27.37 -8.32 -5.02
N ARG A 141 -27.86 -9.08 -6.00
CA ARG A 141 -29.26 -9.51 -6.04
C ARG A 141 -29.40 -11.00 -6.29
N THR A 142 -30.47 -11.59 -5.73
CA THR A 142 -30.93 -12.94 -6.07
C THR A 142 -31.49 -12.96 -7.48
N PRO A 143 -31.02 -13.84 -8.39
CA PRO A 143 -31.62 -14.00 -9.70
C PRO A 143 -33.08 -14.54 -9.61
N ARG A 144 -34.00 -13.88 -10.33
CA ARG A 144 -35.42 -14.25 -10.32
C ARG A 144 -35.96 -14.31 -11.75
N PRO A 145 -36.60 -15.42 -12.17
CA PRO A 145 -37.14 -15.53 -13.51
C PRO A 145 -38.38 -14.64 -13.76
N GLY A 146 -39.14 -14.31 -12.70
CA GLY A 146 -40.37 -13.56 -12.80
C GLY A 146 -41.49 -14.33 -13.52
N ARG A 147 -42.48 -13.60 -14.07
CA ARG A 147 -43.63 -14.20 -14.75
C ARG A 147 -43.27 -14.63 -16.17
N CYS A 148 -43.75 -15.83 -16.57
CA CYS A 148 -43.65 -16.31 -17.95
C CYS A 148 -44.53 -15.47 -18.88
N SER A 149 -43.94 -14.90 -19.93
CA SER A 149 -44.67 -14.05 -20.89
C SER A 149 -45.69 -14.83 -21.72
N GLN A 150 -45.51 -16.14 -21.91
CA GLN A 150 -46.37 -16.98 -22.76
C GLN A 150 -47.53 -17.61 -21.99
N CYS A 151 -47.29 -18.22 -20.82
CA CYS A 151 -48.32 -18.95 -20.07
C CYS A 151 -48.70 -18.32 -18.74
N GLY A 152 -47.98 -17.26 -18.32
CA GLY A 152 -48.30 -16.53 -17.10
C GLY A 152 -47.83 -17.20 -15.81
N SER A 153 -47.18 -18.37 -15.84
CA SER A 153 -46.71 -19.06 -14.64
C SER A 153 -45.54 -18.32 -14.00
N PHE A 154 -45.45 -18.35 -12.64
CA PHE A 154 -44.34 -17.84 -11.84
C PHE A 154 -43.42 -18.95 -11.35
N ASP A 155 -43.96 -20.16 -11.08
CA ASP A 155 -43.27 -21.20 -10.31
C ASP A 155 -42.73 -22.36 -11.19
N ASP A 156 -42.95 -22.32 -12.49
CA ASP A 156 -42.60 -23.40 -13.40
C ASP A 156 -41.32 -23.12 -14.19
N TRP A 157 -40.31 -22.58 -13.55
CA TRP A 157 -39.05 -22.29 -14.19
C TRP A 157 -37.98 -23.30 -13.82
N LYS A 158 -37.08 -23.59 -14.76
CA LYS A 158 -35.78 -24.23 -14.49
C LYS A 158 -34.61 -23.39 -15.04
N PHE A 159 -33.46 -23.57 -14.44
CA PHE A 159 -32.21 -23.03 -14.93
C PHE A 159 -31.59 -24.01 -15.94
N GLU A 160 -31.31 -23.56 -17.16
CA GLU A 160 -30.74 -24.35 -18.24
C GLU A 160 -29.39 -23.77 -18.67
N SER A 161 -28.29 -24.52 -18.54
CA SER A 161 -26.95 -24.09 -18.95
C SER A 161 -26.39 -24.86 -20.15
N TYR A 162 -27.10 -25.80 -20.68
CA TYR A 162 -26.74 -26.64 -21.85
C TYR A 162 -25.34 -27.29 -21.73
N GLY A 163 -24.86 -27.57 -20.52
CA GLY A 163 -23.55 -28.14 -20.27
C GLY A 163 -22.37 -27.17 -20.52
N SER A 164 -22.66 -25.92 -20.83
CA SER A 164 -21.64 -24.89 -21.02
C SER A 164 -21.11 -24.39 -19.66
N GLN A 165 -19.78 -24.32 -19.52
CA GLN A 165 -19.17 -23.63 -18.38
C GLN A 165 -19.28 -22.10 -18.50
N ARG A 166 -19.76 -21.58 -19.66
CA ARG A 166 -19.96 -20.15 -19.90
C ARG A 166 -21.39 -19.77 -19.57
N PHE A 167 -21.60 -19.08 -18.46
CA PHE A 167 -22.91 -18.60 -18.00
C PHE A 167 -23.63 -17.66 -18.98
N ARG A 168 -22.94 -17.10 -19.96
CA ARG A 168 -23.54 -16.25 -21.02
C ARG A 168 -24.61 -16.96 -21.85
N ASN A 169 -24.60 -18.29 -21.86
CA ASN A 169 -25.54 -19.09 -22.61
C ASN A 169 -26.64 -19.73 -21.73
N ALA A 170 -26.70 -19.37 -20.44
CA ALA A 170 -27.70 -19.87 -19.54
C ALA A 170 -29.04 -19.13 -19.74
N GLU A 171 -30.13 -19.84 -19.63
CA GLU A 171 -31.48 -19.29 -19.75
C GLU A 171 -32.44 -19.87 -18.72
N TRP A 172 -33.51 -19.13 -18.44
CA TRP A 172 -34.66 -19.64 -17.75
C TRP A 172 -35.57 -20.37 -18.74
N ARG A 173 -35.90 -21.63 -18.48
CA ARG A 173 -36.84 -22.41 -19.28
C ARG A 173 -38.13 -22.68 -18.50
N CYS A 174 -39.26 -22.28 -19.05
CA CYS A 174 -40.56 -22.58 -18.46
C CYS A 174 -40.92 -24.04 -18.69
N LEU A 175 -41.16 -24.79 -17.62
CA LEU A 175 -41.55 -26.22 -17.69
C LEU A 175 -42.97 -26.43 -18.17
N ASN A 176 -43.85 -25.41 -18.08
CA ASN A 176 -45.25 -25.50 -18.48
C ASN A 176 -45.42 -25.31 -20.00
N CYS A 177 -44.76 -24.35 -20.62
CA CYS A 177 -44.95 -24.02 -22.05
C CYS A 177 -43.65 -24.08 -22.87
N GLN A 178 -42.54 -24.48 -22.29
CA GLN A 178 -41.21 -24.58 -22.92
C GLN A 178 -40.64 -23.25 -23.43
N ASN A 179 -41.24 -22.12 -23.06
CA ASN A 179 -40.69 -20.80 -23.39
C ASN A 179 -39.39 -20.59 -22.67
N SER A 180 -38.40 -19.99 -23.35
CA SER A 180 -37.13 -19.61 -22.75
C SER A 180 -37.03 -18.09 -22.58
N LYS A 181 -36.26 -17.66 -21.59
CA LYS A 181 -36.02 -16.27 -21.26
C LYS A 181 -34.56 -16.12 -20.79
N ASP A 182 -33.91 -15.11 -21.33
CA ASP A 182 -32.52 -14.77 -20.91
C ASP A 182 -32.47 -14.43 -19.41
N ILE A 183 -31.33 -14.75 -18.81
CA ILE A 183 -31.04 -14.42 -17.40
C ILE A 183 -30.44 -13.06 -17.36
N GLU A 184 -31.28 -12.04 -17.18
CA GLU A 184 -30.90 -10.65 -17.16
C GLU A 184 -31.52 -9.90 -15.98
N ALA A 185 -30.81 -8.92 -15.46
CA ALA A 185 -31.32 -7.96 -14.48
C ALA A 185 -30.68 -6.58 -14.72
N TRP A 186 -31.40 -5.57 -14.27
CA TRP A 186 -30.98 -4.18 -14.34
C TRP A 186 -30.94 -3.57 -12.94
N CYS A 187 -29.93 -2.76 -12.68
CA CYS A 187 -29.80 -2.00 -11.46
C CYS A 187 -30.47 -0.64 -11.61
N ASP A 188 -31.05 -0.13 -10.52
CA ASP A 188 -31.69 1.19 -10.49
C ASP A 188 -30.73 2.29 -9.99
N CYS A 189 -29.41 2.04 -10.02
CA CYS A 189 -28.40 2.99 -9.61
C CYS A 189 -28.17 4.08 -10.67
N ASP A 190 -27.34 5.06 -10.32
CA ASP A 190 -26.99 6.22 -11.15
C ASP A 190 -25.91 5.97 -12.21
N LEU A 191 -25.31 4.75 -12.26
CA LEU A 191 -24.31 4.41 -13.26
C LEU A 191 -24.91 4.28 -14.67
N GLN A 192 -24.12 4.65 -15.69
CA GLN A 192 -24.56 4.64 -17.09
C GLN A 192 -24.94 3.24 -17.60
N ASN A 193 -24.24 2.21 -17.15
CA ASN A 193 -24.54 0.84 -17.50
C ASN A 193 -25.36 0.18 -16.38
N PRO A 194 -26.70 0.08 -16.51
CA PRO A 194 -27.53 -0.51 -15.46
C PRO A 194 -27.54 -2.05 -15.49
N ARG A 195 -26.89 -2.72 -16.45
CA ARG A 195 -26.96 -4.16 -16.62
C ARG A 195 -26.14 -4.88 -15.57
N MET A 196 -26.81 -5.69 -14.74
CA MET A 196 -26.15 -6.57 -13.76
C MET A 196 -25.54 -7.80 -14.44
N GLN A 197 -24.42 -8.27 -13.90
CA GLN A 197 -23.73 -9.47 -14.37
C GLN A 197 -24.10 -10.70 -13.52
N LEU A 198 -24.45 -11.79 -14.19
CA LEU A 198 -24.63 -13.08 -13.52
C LEU A 198 -23.26 -13.70 -13.22
N THR A 199 -23.00 -13.99 -11.96
CA THR A 199 -21.73 -14.59 -11.50
C THR A 199 -21.98 -15.62 -10.41
N VAL A 200 -20.94 -16.39 -10.06
CA VAL A 200 -20.97 -17.29 -8.91
C VAL A 200 -20.65 -16.48 -7.64
N HIS A 201 -21.37 -16.74 -6.56
CA HIS A 201 -21.19 -16.00 -5.30
C HIS A 201 -19.73 -16.02 -4.78
N ARG A 202 -18.95 -17.05 -5.11
CA ARG A 202 -17.53 -17.20 -4.74
C ARG A 202 -16.54 -16.62 -5.76
N ALA A 203 -17.02 -16.08 -6.88
CA ALA A 203 -16.11 -15.48 -7.83
C ALA A 203 -15.37 -14.29 -7.19
N SER A 204 -14.08 -14.18 -7.42
CA SER A 204 -13.29 -13.04 -6.92
C SER A 204 -13.83 -11.70 -7.40
N SER A 205 -14.52 -11.68 -8.54
CA SER A 205 -15.22 -10.49 -9.03
C SER A 205 -16.53 -10.17 -8.29
N ALA A 206 -17.10 -11.11 -7.53
CA ALA A 206 -18.37 -10.86 -6.81
C ALA A 206 -18.16 -9.93 -5.60
N TYR A 207 -16.98 -9.95 -4.99
CA TYR A 207 -16.63 -9.09 -3.86
C TYR A 207 -15.12 -8.92 -3.78
N GLN A 208 -14.67 -7.68 -3.69
CA GLN A 208 -13.25 -7.32 -3.64
C GLN A 208 -13.04 -6.29 -2.53
N PRO A 209 -12.60 -6.71 -1.33
CA PRO A 209 -12.31 -5.78 -0.26
C PRO A 209 -11.14 -4.87 -0.64
N ARG A 210 -11.21 -3.62 -0.18
CA ARG A 210 -10.13 -2.65 -0.32
C ARG A 210 -9.49 -2.45 1.02
N HIS A 211 -8.21 -2.69 1.07
CA HIS A 211 -7.43 -2.63 2.29
C HIS A 211 -6.20 -1.75 2.12
N LEU A 212 -5.76 -1.23 3.23
CA LEU A 212 -4.54 -0.49 3.44
C LEU A 212 -3.73 -1.23 4.50
N THR A 213 -2.44 -1.32 4.30
CA THR A 213 -1.50 -1.85 5.30
C THR A 213 -0.55 -0.73 5.70
N VAL A 214 -0.40 -0.50 6.98
CA VAL A 214 0.54 0.49 7.54
C VAL A 214 1.35 -0.14 8.65
N ILE A 215 2.52 0.43 8.92
CA ILE A 215 3.28 0.13 10.13
C ILE A 215 2.60 0.92 11.27
N ASP A 216 2.15 0.22 12.30
CA ASP A 216 1.53 0.85 13.47
C ASP A 216 2.61 1.22 14.48
N ILE A 217 2.72 2.50 14.76
CA ILE A 217 3.76 3.04 15.63
C ILE A 217 3.20 3.39 17.02
N GLY A 218 1.97 2.98 17.30
CA GLY A 218 1.30 3.23 18.57
C GLY A 218 0.87 4.70 18.77
N SER A 219 -0.23 4.91 19.47
CA SER A 219 -0.89 6.19 19.70
C SER A 219 -0.14 7.17 20.63
N GLY A 220 1.16 7.05 20.77
CA GLY A 220 1.97 7.90 21.65
C GLY A 220 2.46 9.21 21.02
N SER A 221 2.59 9.25 19.70
CA SER A 221 2.94 10.44 18.94
C SER A 221 1.77 10.82 18.05
N SER A 222 1.23 12.02 18.22
CA SER A 222 0.29 12.59 17.23
C SER A 222 1.07 12.86 15.94
N ALA A 223 1.22 11.82 15.11
CA ALA A 223 1.90 11.91 13.82
C ALA A 223 1.05 12.75 12.85
N ASP A 224 1.07 14.05 13.03
CA ASP A 224 0.38 14.99 12.15
C ASP A 224 1.36 15.56 11.12
N ALA A 225 1.44 14.93 9.97
CA ALA A 225 2.27 15.43 8.86
C ALA A 225 1.78 16.75 8.27
N SER A 226 0.64 17.28 8.71
CA SER A 226 0.21 18.64 8.41
C SER A 226 0.84 19.68 9.34
N ASP A 227 1.38 19.26 10.49
CA ASP A 227 2.17 20.15 11.36
C ASP A 227 3.58 20.32 10.76
N PRO A 228 3.96 21.55 10.35
CA PRO A 228 5.28 21.78 9.79
C PRO A 228 6.44 21.42 10.73
N ARG A 229 6.22 21.47 12.05
CA ARG A 229 7.23 21.12 13.05
C ARG A 229 7.50 19.61 13.05
N PHE A 230 6.44 18.82 13.08
CA PHE A 230 6.53 17.37 12.95
C PHE A 230 7.21 16.98 11.63
N ALA A 231 6.78 17.58 10.50
CA ALA A 231 7.38 17.32 9.20
C ALA A 231 8.87 17.62 9.16
N LYS A 232 9.31 18.77 9.74
CA LYS A 232 10.73 19.13 9.85
C LYS A 232 11.50 18.18 10.77
N ALA A 233 10.93 17.77 11.91
CA ALA A 233 11.57 16.84 12.84
C ALA A 233 11.79 15.46 12.20
N VAL A 234 10.80 14.93 11.50
CA VAL A 234 10.90 13.68 10.73
C VAL A 234 12.03 13.76 9.71
N MET A 235 12.08 14.84 8.92
CA MET A 235 13.10 15.00 7.89
C MET A 235 14.49 15.26 8.50
N ALA A 236 14.59 16.02 9.59
CA ALA A 236 15.86 16.23 10.29
C ALA A 236 16.48 14.90 10.74
N ARG A 237 15.66 14.03 11.28
CA ARG A 237 16.11 12.70 11.72
C ARG A 237 16.49 11.80 10.53
N TYR A 238 15.69 11.81 9.46
CA TYR A 238 15.94 11.01 8.26
C TYR A 238 17.22 11.40 7.51
N LEU A 239 17.48 12.71 7.43
CA LEU A 239 18.65 13.27 6.74
C LEU A 239 19.90 13.34 7.63
N GLY A 240 19.86 12.81 8.86
CA GLY A 240 20.99 12.82 9.78
C GLY A 240 21.40 14.21 10.25
N ILE A 241 20.54 15.22 10.12
CA ILE A 241 20.76 16.58 10.60
C ILE A 241 20.74 16.59 12.13
N SER A 242 19.84 15.84 12.75
CA SER A 242 19.80 15.57 14.19
C SER A 242 19.74 14.07 14.48
N SER A 243 20.39 13.66 15.58
CA SER A 243 20.29 12.31 16.14
C SER A 243 19.26 12.20 17.27
N ASP A 244 18.65 13.32 17.65
CA ASP A 244 17.69 13.35 18.74
C ASP A 244 16.35 12.66 18.35
N PRO A 245 15.57 12.16 19.31
CA PRO A 245 14.22 11.67 19.05
C PRO A 245 13.33 12.71 18.36
N ILE A 246 12.42 12.26 17.51
CA ILE A 246 11.52 13.17 16.76
C ILE A 246 10.72 14.05 17.72
N GLU A 247 10.24 13.47 18.84
CA GLU A 247 9.49 14.18 19.87
C GLU A 247 10.30 15.30 20.53
N ASP A 248 11.59 15.10 20.75
CA ASP A 248 12.47 16.10 21.35
C ASP A 248 12.73 17.24 20.37
N ILE A 249 13.00 16.96 19.09
CA ILE A 249 13.18 17.96 18.04
C ILE A 249 11.90 18.80 17.87
N GLU A 250 10.73 18.14 17.86
CA GLU A 250 9.44 18.84 17.79
C GLU A 250 9.18 19.71 19.03
N LEU A 251 9.53 19.21 20.22
CA LEU A 251 9.36 19.95 21.47
C LEU A 251 10.23 21.21 21.51
N ASP A 252 11.48 21.09 21.09
CA ASP A 252 12.42 22.23 21.04
C ASP A 252 11.92 23.31 20.07
N ALA A 253 11.44 22.90 18.88
CA ALA A 253 10.84 23.82 17.92
C ALA A 253 9.55 24.46 18.43
N ARG A 254 8.76 23.74 19.23
CA ARG A 254 7.54 24.27 19.86
C ARG A 254 7.88 25.31 20.94
N GLN A 255 8.86 25.03 21.80
CA GLN A 255 9.28 25.95 22.84
C GLN A 255 9.86 27.26 22.27
N ALA A 256 10.71 27.15 21.24
CA ALA A 256 11.25 28.32 20.56
C ALA A 256 10.15 29.22 19.95
N ASN A 257 9.12 28.63 19.35
CA ASN A 257 7.97 29.37 18.83
C ASN A 257 7.12 30.01 19.93
N GLU A 258 6.85 29.33 21.04
CA GLU A 258 6.08 29.87 22.18
C GLU A 258 6.82 31.07 22.82
N GLU A 259 8.12 30.97 22.99
CA GLU A 259 8.98 32.06 23.50
C GLU A 259 8.93 33.28 22.55
N ARG A 260 9.02 33.07 21.25
CA ARG A 260 8.92 34.12 20.23
C ARG A 260 7.54 34.79 20.24
N GLU A 261 6.47 34.01 20.23
CA GLU A 261 5.08 34.52 20.27
C GLU A 261 4.84 35.35 21.56
N GLU A 262 5.43 34.96 22.69
CA GLU A 262 5.33 35.74 23.94
C GLU A 262 6.03 37.08 23.82
N VAL A 263 7.25 37.12 23.23
CA VAL A 263 8.00 38.37 23.01
C VAL A 263 7.27 39.27 22.00
N GLU A 264 6.73 38.73 20.92
CA GLU A 264 5.90 39.46 19.94
C GLU A 264 4.65 40.05 20.58
N TRP A 265 3.95 39.27 21.41
CA TRP A 265 2.79 39.73 22.14
C TRP A 265 3.16 40.85 23.11
N GLN A 266 4.25 40.73 23.88
CA GLN A 266 4.73 41.78 24.78
C GLN A 266 5.09 43.04 23.99
N LEU A 267 5.78 42.91 22.87
CA LEU A 267 6.12 44.03 21.98
C LEU A 267 4.87 44.76 21.50
N GLU A 268 3.84 44.06 21.08
CA GLU A 268 2.59 44.66 20.66
C GLU A 268 1.89 45.42 21.80
N GLN A 269 1.88 44.86 23.02
CA GLN A 269 1.35 45.53 24.20
C GLN A 269 2.11 46.82 24.51
N TYR A 270 3.46 46.79 24.52
CA TYR A 270 4.26 47.98 24.76
C TYR A 270 4.13 49.02 23.63
N ARG A 271 3.98 48.63 22.37
CA ARG A 271 3.69 49.51 21.24
C ARG A 271 2.33 50.22 21.44
N ARG A 272 1.31 49.53 21.91
CA ARG A 272 -0.01 50.11 22.26
C ARG A 272 0.12 51.12 23.40
N MET A 273 0.81 50.76 24.49
CA MET A 273 1.02 51.63 25.64
C MET A 273 1.85 52.88 25.27
N TYR A 274 2.84 52.76 24.41
CA TYR A 274 3.63 53.88 23.92
C TYR A 274 2.81 54.86 23.08
N LYS A 275 1.90 54.36 22.27
CA LYS A 275 0.96 55.18 21.47
C LYS A 275 0.09 56.06 22.31
N ASP A 276 -0.27 55.58 23.52
CA ASP A 276 -1.15 56.29 24.45
C ASP A 276 -0.37 57.24 25.38
N SER A 277 0.84 56.92 25.78
CA SER A 277 1.59 57.65 26.84
C SER A 277 2.78 58.45 26.32
N GLY A 278 3.43 58.03 25.25
CA GLY A 278 4.69 58.65 24.72
C GLY A 278 5.88 58.58 25.68
N ALA A 279 5.86 57.70 26.70
CA ALA A 279 6.87 57.65 27.76
C ALA A 279 8.19 57.03 27.24
N LYS A 280 9.34 57.65 27.59
CA LYS A 280 10.66 57.22 27.15
C LYS A 280 11.03 55.81 27.65
N GLU A 281 10.59 55.47 28.86
CA GLU A 281 10.84 54.16 29.49
C GLU A 281 10.17 53.03 28.63
N ILE A 282 8.94 53.30 28.12
CA ILE A 282 8.24 52.35 27.27
C ILE A 282 8.94 52.19 25.93
N LYS A 283 9.48 53.26 25.35
CA LYS A 283 10.28 53.21 24.12
C LYS A 283 11.54 52.35 24.28
N SER A 284 12.23 52.46 25.41
CA SER A 284 13.40 51.60 25.70
C SER A 284 13.02 50.14 25.86
N GLN A 285 11.86 49.81 26.37
CA GLN A 285 11.37 48.42 26.43
C GLN A 285 11.01 47.87 25.02
N ILE A 286 10.45 48.70 24.18
CA ILE A 286 10.19 48.34 22.76
C ILE A 286 11.51 48.03 22.04
N GLU A 287 12.49 48.92 22.18
CA GLU A 287 13.84 48.75 21.57
C GLU A 287 14.52 47.45 22.07
N ASN A 288 14.41 47.12 23.37
CA ASN A 288 14.97 45.90 23.92
C ASN A 288 14.19 44.64 23.40
N LEU A 289 12.90 44.67 23.28
CA LEU A 289 12.12 43.54 22.75
C LEU A 289 12.30 43.38 21.25
N GLU A 290 12.50 44.46 20.51
CA GLU A 290 12.88 44.42 19.10
C GLU A 290 14.28 43.81 18.89
N GLU A 291 15.27 44.19 19.76
CA GLU A 291 16.58 43.57 19.77
C GLU A 291 16.53 42.08 20.14
N GLN A 292 15.70 41.73 21.14
CA GLN A 292 15.50 40.33 21.53
C GLN A 292 14.83 39.50 20.42
N LEU A 293 13.88 40.05 19.69
CA LEU A 293 13.28 39.39 18.52
C LEU A 293 14.30 39.24 17.38
N GLU A 294 15.14 40.23 17.13
CA GLU A 294 16.21 40.18 16.14
C GLU A 294 17.27 39.12 16.51
N GLU A 295 17.61 38.99 17.79
CA GLU A 295 18.48 37.91 18.30
C GLU A 295 17.79 36.53 18.12
N MET A 296 16.51 36.39 18.42
CA MET A 296 15.73 35.16 18.21
C MET A 296 15.55 34.81 16.72
N GLU A 297 15.50 35.81 15.84
CA GLU A 297 15.52 35.59 14.38
C GLU A 297 16.90 35.15 13.88
N ASP A 298 18.00 35.65 14.48
CA ASP A 298 19.38 35.24 14.19
C ASP A 298 19.70 33.85 14.79
N GLU A 299 19.13 33.51 15.95
CA GLU A 299 19.26 32.16 16.54
C GLU A 299 18.36 31.11 15.84
N GLY A 300 17.23 31.52 15.23
CA GLY A 300 16.37 30.75 14.35
C GLY A 300 16.00 29.35 14.83
N ASP A 301 15.43 28.56 13.95
CA ASP A 301 15.34 27.09 14.05
C ASP A 301 16.43 26.48 13.14
N PRO A 302 17.71 26.37 13.62
CA PRO A 302 18.81 25.98 12.76
C PRO A 302 18.65 24.57 12.17
N ILE A 303 17.93 23.69 12.87
CA ILE A 303 17.59 22.35 12.38
C ILE A 303 16.54 22.48 11.29
N GLY A 304 15.45 23.21 11.56
CA GLY A 304 14.38 23.43 10.59
C GLY A 304 14.84 24.17 9.34
N ASP A 305 15.70 25.16 9.47
CA ASP A 305 16.25 25.90 8.34
C ASP A 305 17.15 25.04 7.46
N GLN A 306 17.99 24.19 8.07
CA GLN A 306 18.79 23.22 7.33
C GLN A 306 17.92 22.18 6.61
N VAL A 307 16.86 21.71 7.26
CA VAL A 307 15.89 20.79 6.64
C VAL A 307 15.21 21.44 5.44
N VAL A 308 14.71 22.69 5.57
CA VAL A 308 14.07 23.42 4.49
C VAL A 308 15.04 23.69 3.33
N GLN A 309 16.31 23.94 3.63
CA GLN A 309 17.33 24.08 2.59
C GLN A 309 17.49 22.80 1.78
N MET A 310 17.47 21.62 2.41
CA MET A 310 17.59 20.32 1.74
C MET A 310 16.28 19.87 1.10
N VAL A 311 15.14 20.17 1.71
CA VAL A 311 13.81 19.75 1.28
C VAL A 311 12.86 20.96 1.17
N PRO A 312 13.04 21.84 0.15
CA PRO A 312 12.34 23.13 0.07
C PRO A 312 10.81 23.05 0.04
N PHE A 313 10.21 21.92 -0.33
CA PHE A 313 8.77 21.78 -0.35
C PHE A 313 8.13 21.86 1.05
N LEU A 314 8.91 21.68 2.12
CA LEU A 314 8.42 21.80 3.51
C LEU A 314 8.19 23.25 3.97
N ASP A 315 8.73 24.23 3.26
CA ASP A 315 8.52 25.67 3.55
C ASP A 315 7.15 26.17 3.07
N VAL A 316 6.42 25.41 2.30
CA VAL A 316 5.12 25.80 1.76
C VAL A 316 4.02 25.29 2.68
N GLU A 317 3.06 26.17 3.03
CA GLU A 317 1.91 25.81 3.86
C GLU A 317 1.19 24.57 3.30
N GLN A 318 1.09 23.53 4.13
CA GLN A 318 0.52 22.25 3.74
C GLN A 318 -0.99 22.28 3.92
N ARG A 319 -1.72 21.68 2.97
CA ARG A 319 -3.17 21.49 3.05
C ARG A 319 -3.49 20.04 3.32
N VAL A 320 -4.61 19.78 3.99
CA VAL A 320 -5.11 18.40 4.22
C VAL A 320 -5.24 17.69 2.86
N GLY A 321 -4.62 16.50 2.76
CA GLY A 321 -4.57 15.73 1.51
C GLY A 321 -3.46 16.15 0.52
N ASP A 322 -2.53 17.01 0.93
CA ASP A 322 -1.37 17.37 0.13
C ASP A 322 -0.41 16.18 -0.05
N ARG A 323 0.11 15.99 -1.27
CA ARG A 323 1.10 14.93 -1.60
C ARG A 323 2.37 15.01 -0.76
N ARG A 324 2.70 16.22 -0.25
CA ARG A 324 3.83 16.43 0.65
C ARG A 324 3.65 15.73 2.00
N GLN A 325 2.42 15.70 2.52
CA GLN A 325 2.10 14.97 3.75
C GLN A 325 2.38 13.47 3.57
N GLN A 326 2.04 12.90 2.41
CA GLN A 326 2.33 11.51 2.13
C GLN A 326 3.84 11.22 2.13
N ALA A 327 4.66 12.14 1.59
CA ALA A 327 6.12 12.00 1.64
C ALA A 327 6.66 11.98 3.08
N VAL A 328 6.13 12.83 3.95
CA VAL A 328 6.48 12.85 5.38
C VAL A 328 6.05 11.54 6.07
N TYR A 329 4.84 11.06 5.80
CA TYR A 329 4.36 9.80 6.36
C TYR A 329 5.18 8.59 5.90
N ASP A 330 5.55 8.51 4.64
CA ASP A 330 6.36 7.41 4.11
C ASP A 330 7.74 7.37 4.80
N VAL A 331 8.37 8.54 4.98
CA VAL A 331 9.63 8.68 5.70
C VAL A 331 9.45 8.35 7.19
N PHE A 332 8.37 8.81 7.80
CA PHE A 332 8.07 8.50 9.19
C PHE A 332 7.87 7.01 9.43
N GLN A 333 7.17 6.30 8.55
CA GLN A 333 7.04 4.84 8.64
C GLN A 333 8.39 4.12 8.54
N TYR A 334 9.28 4.59 7.66
CA TYR A 334 10.64 4.08 7.60
C TYR A 334 11.40 4.28 8.92
N LEU A 335 11.40 5.52 9.45
CA LEU A 335 12.08 5.84 10.69
C LEU A 335 11.51 5.11 11.89
N SER A 336 10.22 4.85 11.92
CA SER A 336 9.59 4.12 13.00
C SER A 336 10.04 2.67 13.05
N ALA A 337 10.21 2.05 11.90
CA ALA A 337 10.83 0.74 11.82
C ALA A 337 12.30 0.76 12.29
N ASP A 338 13.01 1.87 12.08
CA ASP A 338 14.42 2.03 12.44
C ASP A 338 14.65 2.40 13.91
N LEU A 339 13.80 3.23 14.50
CA LEU A 339 14.04 3.88 15.79
C LEU A 339 13.23 3.32 16.96
N GLN A 340 12.01 2.88 16.71
CA GLN A 340 11.05 2.50 17.76
C GLN A 340 10.94 0.99 17.97
N LEU A 341 11.42 0.19 17.01
CA LEU A 341 11.34 -1.26 17.08
C LEU A 341 12.70 -1.86 17.51
N ASP A 342 12.66 -3.02 18.14
CA ASP A 342 13.87 -3.79 18.47
C ASP A 342 14.47 -4.37 17.18
N ARG A 343 15.24 -3.51 16.50
CA ARG A 343 15.87 -3.77 15.21
C ARG A 343 17.30 -4.23 15.39
N ARG A 344 17.63 -5.40 14.89
CA ARG A 344 18.97 -5.97 14.92
C ARG A 344 19.51 -6.18 13.51
N THR A 345 20.69 -5.68 13.22
CA THR A 345 21.31 -5.93 11.92
C THR A 345 21.57 -7.43 11.72
N ALA A 346 21.67 -7.87 10.46
CA ALA A 346 22.03 -9.26 10.17
C ALA A 346 23.36 -9.64 10.83
N ARG A 347 24.30 -8.71 10.92
CA ARG A 347 25.56 -8.88 11.64
C ARG A 347 25.33 -9.21 13.11
N ASP A 348 24.50 -8.41 13.80
CA ASP A 348 24.23 -8.61 15.22
C ASP A 348 23.57 -9.99 15.47
N VAL A 349 22.55 -10.31 14.70
CA VAL A 349 21.86 -11.64 14.78
C VAL A 349 22.86 -12.79 14.58
N ILE A 350 23.72 -12.71 13.56
CA ILE A 350 24.70 -13.77 13.29
C ILE A 350 25.76 -13.86 14.42
N LEU A 351 26.18 -12.73 14.98
CA LEU A 351 27.20 -12.72 16.03
C LEU A 351 26.66 -13.21 17.39
N GLU A 352 25.40 -12.91 17.69
CA GLU A 352 24.76 -13.33 18.94
C GLU A 352 24.39 -14.82 18.96
N ALA A 353 24.17 -15.42 17.80
CA ALA A 353 23.75 -16.81 17.70
C ALA A 353 24.81 -17.83 18.14
N GLY A 354 24.46 -18.75 19.01
CA GLY A 354 25.25 -19.95 19.31
C GLY A 354 26.24 -19.86 20.46
N ALA A 355 27.20 -20.80 20.53
CA ALA A 355 28.06 -21.01 21.67
C ALA A 355 29.20 -20.00 21.82
N ASP A 356 29.59 -19.72 23.04
CA ASP A 356 30.57 -18.68 23.40
C ASP A 356 32.06 -19.12 23.27
N ASP A 357 32.33 -20.25 22.63
CA ASP A 357 33.69 -20.70 22.41
C ASP A 357 34.41 -19.92 21.29
N PRO A 358 35.76 -19.81 21.35
CA PRO A 358 36.51 -19.00 20.40
C PRO A 358 36.39 -19.43 18.92
N GLN A 359 36.21 -20.75 18.65
CA GLN A 359 36.11 -21.26 17.29
C GLN A 359 34.74 -20.91 16.68
N SER A 360 33.68 -21.01 17.47
CA SER A 360 32.32 -20.61 17.04
C SER A 360 32.24 -19.11 16.81
N LYS A 361 32.85 -18.28 17.67
CA LYS A 361 32.94 -16.82 17.48
C LYS A 361 33.65 -16.46 16.18
N GLN A 362 34.78 -17.06 15.90
CA GLN A 362 35.54 -16.79 14.66
C GLN A 362 34.75 -17.20 13.41
N LYS A 363 34.02 -18.31 13.45
CA LYS A 363 33.18 -18.72 12.32
C LYS A 363 32.02 -17.76 12.07
N ARG A 364 31.37 -17.27 13.14
CA ARG A 364 30.29 -16.28 13.04
C ARG A 364 30.81 -14.96 12.49
N GLN A 365 31.96 -14.49 12.98
CA GLN A 365 32.60 -13.27 12.46
C GLN A 365 32.83 -13.38 10.94
N LEU A 366 33.50 -14.45 10.50
CA LEU A 366 33.74 -14.67 9.07
C LEU A 366 32.45 -14.73 8.26
N ARG A 367 31.39 -15.31 8.83
CA ARG A 367 30.10 -15.39 8.17
C ARG A 367 29.40 -14.03 8.09
N ALA A 368 29.45 -13.24 9.16
CA ALA A 368 28.91 -11.89 9.18
C ALA A 368 29.63 -11.01 8.15
N ASP A 369 30.96 -11.06 8.11
CA ASP A 369 31.76 -10.34 7.12
C ASP A 369 31.39 -10.74 5.67
N GLN A 370 31.20 -12.05 5.42
CA GLN A 370 30.77 -12.54 4.10
C GLN A 370 29.35 -12.13 3.70
N VAL A 371 28.45 -11.93 4.67
CA VAL A 371 27.11 -11.42 4.41
C VAL A 371 27.16 -9.94 4.07
N GLU A 372 27.96 -9.15 4.78
CA GLU A 372 28.15 -7.73 4.49
C GLU A 372 28.75 -7.51 3.10
N ASP A 373 29.84 -8.22 2.76
CA ASP A 373 30.44 -8.18 1.41
C ASP A 373 29.38 -8.48 0.32
N GLN A 374 28.51 -9.47 0.55
CA GLN A 374 27.49 -9.85 -0.43
C GLN A 374 26.33 -8.87 -0.51
N LEU A 375 25.94 -8.22 0.61
CA LEU A 375 24.98 -7.13 0.59
C LEU A 375 25.49 -5.97 -0.26
N GLU A 376 26.75 -5.58 -0.04
CA GLU A 376 27.42 -4.52 -0.81
C GLU A 376 27.51 -4.86 -2.32
N GLU A 377 27.92 -6.10 -2.69
CA GLU A 377 27.94 -6.58 -4.07
C GLU A 377 26.57 -6.43 -4.74
N LEU A 378 25.50 -6.72 -4.01
CA LEU A 378 24.10 -6.62 -4.48
C LEU A 378 23.52 -5.20 -4.38
N GLY A 379 24.27 -4.22 -3.90
CA GLY A 379 23.83 -2.83 -3.72
C GLY A 379 22.84 -2.65 -2.58
N LEU A 380 22.88 -3.53 -1.58
CA LEU A 380 22.09 -3.41 -0.36
C LEU A 380 22.96 -2.80 0.74
N THR A 381 22.44 -1.81 1.47
CA THR A 381 23.13 -1.20 2.62
C THR A 381 23.06 -2.10 3.84
N GLU A 382 21.94 -2.83 3.97
CA GLU A 382 21.66 -3.62 5.15
C GLU A 382 20.58 -4.68 4.92
N ALA A 383 20.58 -5.66 5.83
CA ALA A 383 19.45 -6.50 6.15
C ALA A 383 19.27 -6.47 7.68
N ALA A 384 18.11 -6.08 8.18
CA ALA A 384 17.83 -5.96 9.60
C ALA A 384 16.61 -6.77 10.00
N PHE A 385 16.73 -7.54 11.07
CA PHE A 385 15.65 -8.31 11.68
C PHE A 385 14.88 -7.44 12.68
N ILE A 386 13.57 -7.55 12.66
CA ILE A 386 12.63 -6.87 13.56
C ILE A 386 11.75 -7.96 14.15
N GLU A 387 11.77 -8.11 15.50
CA GLU A 387 11.08 -9.19 16.19
C GLU A 387 9.56 -8.94 16.27
N ASP A 388 9.18 -7.77 16.72
CA ASP A 388 7.79 -7.38 16.95
C ASP A 388 7.39 -6.27 15.95
N PHE A 389 7.38 -6.61 14.66
CA PHE A 389 7.02 -5.66 13.60
C PHE A 389 5.50 -5.46 13.57
N PRO A 390 4.99 -4.27 13.93
CA PRO A 390 3.58 -4.01 14.05
C PRO A 390 2.96 -3.65 12.69
N ILE A 391 2.12 -4.53 12.18
CA ILE A 391 1.36 -4.28 10.96
C ILE A 391 -0.10 -4.08 11.29
N THR A 392 -0.64 -2.93 10.93
CA THR A 392 -2.08 -2.66 10.96
C THR A 392 -2.67 -2.80 9.57
N ASN A 393 -3.60 -3.73 9.43
CA ASN A 393 -4.41 -3.90 8.23
C ASN A 393 -5.75 -3.22 8.44
N VAL A 394 -6.09 -2.30 7.56
CA VAL A 394 -7.35 -1.54 7.57
C VAL A 394 -8.14 -1.86 6.32
N VAL A 395 -9.37 -2.34 6.46
CA VAL A 395 -10.28 -2.50 5.33
C VAL A 395 -11.29 -1.37 5.34
N PHE A 396 -11.34 -0.60 4.26
CA PHE A 396 -12.09 0.65 4.21
C PHE A 396 -13.31 0.62 3.28
N GLY A 397 -13.48 -0.44 2.50
CA GLY A 397 -14.59 -0.58 1.58
C GLY A 397 -14.41 -1.76 0.65
N PHE A 398 -15.23 -1.82 -0.40
CA PHE A 398 -15.16 -2.88 -1.39
C PHE A 398 -15.59 -2.39 -2.79
N THR A 399 -15.20 -3.14 -3.81
CA THR A 399 -15.70 -3.01 -5.19
C THR A 399 -16.29 -4.34 -5.67
N ARG A 400 -17.05 -4.31 -6.77
CA ARG A 400 -17.56 -5.51 -7.44
C ARG A 400 -17.27 -5.47 -8.93
N LEU A 401 -17.13 -6.64 -9.52
CA LEU A 401 -16.87 -6.94 -10.93
C LEU A 401 -15.50 -6.51 -11.41
N ASN A 402 -15.12 -5.26 -11.20
CA ASN A 402 -13.85 -4.71 -11.60
C ASN A 402 -13.06 -4.19 -10.39
N ARG A 403 -11.74 -4.11 -10.56
CA ARG A 403 -10.82 -3.65 -9.51
C ARG A 403 -10.31 -2.23 -9.74
N GLU A 404 -10.20 -1.83 -10.99
CA GLU A 404 -9.64 -0.55 -11.37
C GLU A 404 -10.57 0.61 -10.96
N PRO A 405 -10.02 1.71 -10.44
CA PRO A 405 -10.80 2.91 -10.15
C PRO A 405 -11.59 3.44 -11.34
N SER A 406 -11.05 3.31 -12.56
CA SER A 406 -11.70 3.69 -13.82
C SER A 406 -12.98 2.90 -14.14
N ASP A 407 -13.09 1.65 -13.67
CA ASP A 407 -14.13 0.70 -14.07
C ASP A 407 -14.96 0.17 -12.90
N SER A 408 -14.77 0.69 -11.69
CA SER A 408 -15.45 0.20 -10.49
C SER A 408 -15.89 1.35 -9.59
N ARG A 409 -17.01 1.18 -8.88
CA ARG A 409 -17.41 2.06 -7.77
C ARG A 409 -16.87 1.52 -6.47
N LEU A 410 -16.20 2.36 -5.71
CA LEU A 410 -15.78 2.06 -4.36
C LEU A 410 -16.94 2.36 -3.39
N VAL A 411 -17.26 1.38 -2.54
CA VAL A 411 -18.37 1.46 -1.60
C VAL A 411 -17.82 1.37 -0.17
N ALA A 412 -18.06 2.40 0.64
CA ALA A 412 -17.73 2.39 2.06
C ALA A 412 -18.67 1.48 2.85
N PHE A 413 -18.23 1.02 4.02
CA PHE A 413 -19.11 0.40 4.99
C PHE A 413 -19.97 1.45 5.68
N THR A 414 -21.14 1.04 6.18
CA THR A 414 -22.11 1.93 6.84
C THR A 414 -22.20 1.62 8.33
N GLU A 415 -22.52 2.63 9.14
CA GLU A 415 -22.75 2.48 10.59
C GLU A 415 -23.78 1.37 10.91
N SER A 416 -24.81 1.24 10.07
CA SER A 416 -25.83 0.19 10.24
C SER A 416 -25.30 -1.25 10.09
N GLN A 417 -24.10 -1.42 9.55
CA GLN A 417 -23.44 -2.72 9.38
C GLN A 417 -22.52 -3.09 10.55
N VAL A 418 -22.45 -2.22 11.55
CA VAL A 418 -21.56 -2.42 12.72
C VAL A 418 -22.35 -2.26 14.00
N ASP A 419 -22.22 -3.22 14.90
CA ASP A 419 -22.66 -3.08 16.30
C ASP A 419 -21.43 -2.71 17.15
N SER A 420 -21.24 -1.42 17.35
CA SER A 420 -20.14 -0.84 18.14
C SER A 420 -20.62 0.43 18.87
N SER A 421 -19.84 0.90 19.85
CA SER A 421 -20.20 2.06 20.68
C SER A 421 -19.88 3.43 20.05
N GLY A 422 -19.17 3.47 18.93
CA GLY A 422 -18.73 4.71 18.28
C GLY A 422 -19.62 5.16 17.13
N ASP A 423 -19.45 6.40 16.74
CA ASP A 423 -20.10 7.01 15.59
C ASP A 423 -19.06 7.25 14.48
N GLY A 424 -19.47 7.16 13.23
CA GLY A 424 -18.63 7.44 12.06
C GLY A 424 -18.59 6.32 11.03
N THR A 425 -17.97 6.58 9.88
CA THR A 425 -17.81 5.59 8.80
C THR A 425 -16.87 4.48 9.25
N PRO A 426 -17.31 3.20 9.29
CA PRO A 426 -16.50 2.12 9.83
C PRO A 426 -15.29 1.79 8.95
N LEU A 427 -14.13 1.66 9.58
CA LEU A 427 -12.93 1.04 9.07
C LEU A 427 -12.65 -0.20 9.90
N PHE A 428 -12.60 -1.37 9.28
CA PHE A 428 -12.26 -2.58 10.01
C PHE A 428 -10.75 -2.72 10.10
N ALA A 429 -10.21 -2.65 11.31
CA ALA A 429 -8.78 -2.64 11.56
C ALA A 429 -8.35 -3.77 12.49
N ASP A 430 -7.13 -4.27 12.26
CA ASP A 430 -6.50 -5.23 13.15
C ASP A 430 -4.98 -5.13 13.04
N THR A 431 -4.33 -4.94 14.20
CA THR A 431 -2.87 -4.87 14.34
C THR A 431 -2.31 -6.24 14.74
N VAL A 432 -1.22 -6.60 14.11
CA VAL A 432 -0.48 -7.83 14.41
C VAL A 432 0.98 -7.49 14.57
N GLU A 433 1.57 -7.92 15.66
CA GLU A 433 3.01 -7.98 15.82
C GLU A 433 3.54 -9.25 15.17
N THR A 434 4.58 -9.14 14.35
CA THR A 434 5.12 -10.23 13.56
C THR A 434 6.61 -10.08 13.34
N GLU A 435 7.29 -11.17 12.96
CA GLU A 435 8.69 -11.08 12.53
C GLU A 435 8.80 -10.41 11.16
N ALA A 436 9.83 -9.58 10.98
CA ALA A 436 10.14 -8.93 9.72
C ALA A 436 11.63 -8.85 9.45
N VAL A 437 11.98 -8.66 8.17
CA VAL A 437 13.34 -8.33 7.73
C VAL A 437 13.25 -7.12 6.80
N GLN A 438 13.91 -6.05 7.19
CA GLN A 438 14.03 -4.85 6.38
C GLN A 438 15.31 -4.89 5.56
N PHE A 439 15.22 -4.51 4.29
CA PHE A 439 16.35 -4.34 3.38
C PHE A 439 16.39 -2.89 2.89
N GLY A 440 17.59 -2.30 2.88
CA GLY A 440 17.83 -0.98 2.32
C GLY A 440 18.68 -1.06 1.05
N LEU A 441 18.39 -0.23 0.04
CA LEU A 441 19.21 -0.06 -1.15
C LEU A 441 20.18 1.11 -0.96
N GLU A 442 21.34 1.03 -1.59
CA GLU A 442 22.40 2.03 -1.48
C GLU A 442 22.03 3.30 -2.30
N PRO A 443 21.84 4.47 -1.64
CA PRO A 443 21.31 5.67 -2.30
C PRO A 443 22.19 6.21 -3.43
N MET A 444 23.53 6.26 -3.23
CA MET A 444 24.45 6.74 -4.25
C MET A 444 24.47 5.81 -5.48
N ARG A 445 24.31 4.49 -5.29
CA ARG A 445 24.20 3.52 -6.37
C ARG A 445 22.89 3.67 -7.14
N VAL A 446 21.78 3.96 -6.43
CA VAL A 446 20.49 4.26 -7.08
C VAL A 446 20.60 5.51 -7.95
N MET A 447 21.24 6.58 -7.46
CA MET A 447 21.47 7.79 -8.25
C MET A 447 22.32 7.49 -9.50
N ARG A 448 23.42 6.77 -9.37
CA ARG A 448 24.26 6.34 -10.51
C ARG A 448 23.47 5.50 -11.52
N TRP A 449 22.63 4.61 -11.00
CA TRP A 449 21.78 3.76 -11.82
C TRP A 449 20.75 4.56 -12.63
N LEU A 450 20.07 5.55 -12.00
CA LEU A 450 19.15 6.45 -12.69
C LEU A 450 19.89 7.24 -13.79
N LEU A 451 21.05 7.80 -13.48
CA LEU A 451 21.86 8.55 -14.43
C LEU A 451 22.36 7.67 -15.57
N SER A 452 22.76 6.43 -15.32
CA SER A 452 23.20 5.50 -16.36
C SER A 452 22.04 5.15 -17.32
N ASN A 453 20.83 4.98 -16.79
CA ASN A 453 19.63 4.69 -17.59
C ASN A 453 19.16 5.92 -18.37
N SER A 454 19.29 7.12 -17.83
CA SER A 454 18.91 8.37 -18.53
C SER A 454 19.76 8.65 -19.78
N ARG A 455 20.88 7.94 -19.96
CA ARG A 455 21.78 8.07 -21.13
C ARG A 455 21.48 7.10 -22.27
N LEU A 456 20.60 6.15 -22.07
CA LEU A 456 20.18 5.22 -23.11
C LEU A 456 19.44 5.97 -24.22
N ASP A 457 19.46 5.39 -25.43
CA ASP A 457 18.84 5.99 -26.61
C ASP A 457 17.46 5.37 -26.85
N ASP A 458 16.52 5.66 -25.95
CA ASP A 458 15.12 5.27 -26.07
C ASP A 458 14.20 6.29 -25.39
N GLU A 459 12.88 6.19 -25.63
CA GLU A 459 11.87 7.11 -25.13
C GLU A 459 11.77 7.14 -23.61
N LEU A 460 11.94 6.01 -22.94
CA LEU A 460 11.90 5.92 -21.49
C LEU A 460 13.10 6.65 -20.85
N ALA A 461 14.26 6.50 -21.43
CA ALA A 461 15.49 7.20 -21.01
C ALA A 461 15.36 8.72 -21.22
N GLU A 462 14.73 9.16 -22.33
CA GLU A 462 14.46 10.58 -22.58
C GLU A 462 13.56 11.16 -21.51
N LYS A 463 12.44 10.50 -21.16
CA LYS A 463 11.55 10.91 -20.09
C LYS A 463 12.26 10.99 -18.73
N LEU A 464 13.09 9.98 -18.41
CA LEU A 464 13.89 9.98 -17.18
C LEU A 464 14.86 11.17 -17.13
N ARG A 465 15.51 11.46 -18.24
CA ARG A 465 16.44 12.60 -18.38
C ARG A 465 15.73 13.93 -18.14
N ASP A 466 14.58 14.13 -18.78
CA ASP A 466 13.79 15.35 -18.65
C ASP A 466 13.30 15.55 -17.20
N ASP A 467 12.85 14.47 -16.56
CA ASP A 467 12.40 14.51 -15.16
C ASP A 467 13.57 14.78 -14.19
N ILE A 468 14.76 14.22 -14.41
CA ILE A 468 15.95 14.52 -13.62
C ILE A 468 16.33 16.01 -13.78
N VAL A 469 16.35 16.54 -15.00
CA VAL A 469 16.69 17.95 -15.27
C VAL A 469 15.69 18.91 -14.66
N SER A 470 14.39 18.58 -14.66
CA SER A 470 13.33 19.42 -14.10
C SER A 470 13.09 19.18 -12.60
N SER A 471 13.78 18.23 -11.98
CA SER A 471 13.56 17.86 -10.60
C SER A 471 13.93 18.96 -9.60
N SER A 472 13.28 18.94 -8.43
CA SER A 472 13.62 19.78 -7.31
C SER A 472 14.92 19.29 -6.68
N ILE A 473 15.88 20.18 -6.42
CA ILE A 473 17.19 19.85 -5.93
C ILE A 473 17.44 20.47 -4.57
N PRO A 474 17.99 19.72 -3.62
CA PRO A 474 18.40 20.24 -2.31
C PRO A 474 19.39 21.39 -2.45
N GLY A 475 19.20 22.45 -1.66
CA GLY A 475 20.14 23.55 -1.53
C GLY A 475 20.31 24.43 -2.76
N ALA A 476 19.38 24.41 -3.71
CA ALA A 476 19.46 25.15 -4.98
C ALA A 476 20.74 24.88 -5.79
N ARG A 477 21.41 23.76 -5.53
CA ARG A 477 22.54 23.29 -6.34
C ARG A 477 21.95 22.69 -7.62
N PRO A 478 22.19 23.26 -8.82
CA PRO A 478 21.69 22.66 -10.03
C PRO A 478 22.31 21.26 -10.19
N ILE A 479 21.49 20.24 -10.47
CA ILE A 479 22.04 19.12 -11.25
C ILE A 479 22.56 19.78 -12.51
N PRO A 480 23.84 19.64 -12.85
CA PRO A 480 24.36 20.20 -14.08
C PRO A 480 23.42 19.78 -15.19
N THR A 481 22.98 20.73 -15.99
CA THR A 481 22.17 20.39 -17.15
C THR A 481 22.91 19.28 -17.88
N LEU A 482 22.24 18.20 -18.21
CA LEU A 482 22.83 17.07 -18.95
C LEU A 482 23.50 17.54 -20.27
N GLN A 483 23.22 18.77 -20.69
CA GLN A 483 23.89 19.45 -21.80
C GLN A 483 25.33 19.86 -21.47
N ASP A 484 25.65 20.08 -20.20
CA ASP A 484 27.00 20.45 -19.74
C ASP A 484 27.82 19.20 -19.38
N TRP A 485 27.22 18.03 -19.33
CA TRP A 485 27.88 16.77 -19.03
C TRP A 485 28.52 16.16 -20.27
N ASN A 486 29.80 16.21 -20.36
CA ASN A 486 30.47 15.38 -21.36
C ASN A 486 30.49 13.89 -20.89
N ALA A 487 30.55 12.98 -21.84
CA ALA A 487 30.54 11.53 -21.56
C ALA A 487 31.65 11.10 -20.58
N ALA A 488 32.82 11.76 -20.62
CA ALA A 488 33.96 11.41 -19.80
C ALA A 488 33.75 11.80 -18.31
N GLU A 489 33.02 12.87 -18.02
CA GLU A 489 32.72 13.30 -16.64
C GLU A 489 31.77 12.32 -15.97
N VAL A 490 30.74 11.88 -16.68
CA VAL A 490 29.81 10.87 -16.16
C VAL A 490 30.49 9.50 -16.03
N ASP A 491 31.33 9.12 -16.96
CA ASP A 491 32.09 7.87 -16.90
C ASP A 491 33.10 7.87 -15.75
N SER A 492 33.74 9.02 -15.46
CA SER A 492 34.59 9.21 -14.28
C SER A 492 33.80 9.08 -12.98
N TRP A 493 32.61 9.68 -12.94
CA TRP A 493 31.74 9.64 -11.75
C TRP A 493 31.11 8.26 -11.52
N LEU A 494 30.81 7.51 -12.58
CA LEU A 494 30.36 6.12 -12.52
C LEU A 494 31.50 5.13 -12.16
N GLY A 495 32.76 5.60 -12.07
CA GLY A 495 33.90 4.75 -11.79
C GLY A 495 34.28 3.83 -12.96
N THR A 496 33.77 4.07 -14.17
CA THR A 496 34.02 3.25 -15.37
C THR A 496 35.31 3.59 -16.10
N THR A 497 35.98 4.70 -15.75
CA THR A 497 37.26 5.09 -16.30
C THR A 497 38.23 5.54 -15.21
N GLU A 498 39.54 5.17 -15.33
CA GLU A 498 40.64 5.65 -14.48
C GLU A 498 41.03 7.13 -14.79
N ALA A 499 40.19 7.88 -15.49
CA ALA A 499 40.50 9.26 -15.83
C ALA A 499 40.41 10.14 -14.57
N GLU A 500 41.44 10.95 -14.32
CA GLU A 500 41.39 11.97 -13.25
C GLU A 500 40.17 12.89 -13.50
N PRO A 501 39.39 13.20 -12.44
CA PRO A 501 38.20 14.05 -12.59
C PRO A 501 38.61 15.39 -13.18
N ALA A 502 38.02 15.78 -14.26
CA ALA A 502 38.08 17.15 -14.75
C ALA A 502 37.47 18.06 -13.67
N ASP A 503 37.96 19.29 -13.54
CA ASP A 503 37.60 20.31 -12.54
C ASP A 503 36.11 20.76 -12.53
N THR A 504 35.19 19.86 -12.77
CA THR A 504 33.74 20.09 -12.84
C THR A 504 33.02 19.33 -11.73
N GLU A 505 32.72 20.04 -10.71
CA GLU A 505 32.31 19.57 -9.39
C GLU A 505 30.82 19.68 -9.03
N PRO A 506 29.80 19.18 -9.68
CA PRO A 506 28.53 19.31 -8.98
C PRO A 506 28.03 18.04 -8.30
N LEU A 507 28.41 16.85 -8.78
CA LEU A 507 27.97 15.60 -8.13
C LEU A 507 29.02 14.98 -7.21
N SER A 508 30.29 15.38 -7.31
CA SER A 508 31.32 15.04 -6.32
C SER A 508 31.06 15.67 -4.95
N GLU A 509 30.19 16.70 -4.90
CA GLU A 509 29.74 17.34 -3.67
C GLU A 509 28.48 16.73 -3.06
N TRP A 510 27.78 15.82 -3.76
CA TRP A 510 26.60 15.16 -3.23
C TRP A 510 26.98 13.97 -2.35
N ASP A 511 26.48 13.99 -1.12
CA ASP A 511 26.56 12.86 -0.21
C ASP A 511 25.26 12.03 -0.23
N GLU A 512 25.23 11.00 0.59
CA GLU A 512 24.06 10.11 0.72
C GLU A 512 22.80 10.86 1.17
N ASN A 513 22.95 11.88 2.03
CA ASN A 513 21.81 12.65 2.55
C ASN A 513 21.22 13.58 1.47
N ASP A 514 22.07 14.12 0.59
CA ASP A 514 21.60 14.90 -0.56
C ASP A 514 20.75 14.02 -1.51
N VAL A 515 21.17 12.78 -1.76
CA VAL A 515 20.42 11.82 -2.58
C VAL A 515 19.12 11.42 -1.88
N ARG A 516 19.14 11.17 -0.58
CA ARG A 516 17.95 10.88 0.22
C ARG A 516 16.93 12.03 0.15
N ALA A 517 17.38 13.27 0.34
CA ALA A 517 16.54 14.46 0.24
C ALA A 517 15.93 14.62 -1.17
N TRP A 518 16.74 14.41 -2.20
CA TRP A 518 16.28 14.48 -3.59
C TRP A 518 15.22 13.42 -3.90
N LEU A 519 15.41 12.19 -3.45
CA LEU A 519 14.44 11.10 -3.65
C LEU A 519 13.11 11.39 -2.96
N VAL A 520 13.11 11.86 -1.71
CA VAL A 520 11.90 12.23 -0.99
C VAL A 520 11.11 13.30 -1.74
N ALA A 521 11.81 14.29 -2.34
CA ALA A 521 11.18 15.37 -3.08
C ALA A 521 10.62 14.96 -4.46
N ASN A 522 11.23 13.96 -5.12
CA ASN A 522 10.96 13.65 -6.53
C ASN A 522 10.32 12.28 -6.77
N VAL A 523 10.32 11.37 -5.81
CA VAL A 523 9.54 10.12 -5.88
C VAL A 523 8.10 10.43 -5.50
N GLY A 524 7.18 10.30 -6.46
CA GLY A 524 5.76 10.57 -6.30
C GLY A 524 4.99 9.45 -5.61
N GLU A 525 3.67 9.63 -5.56
CA GLU A 525 2.76 8.58 -5.08
C GLU A 525 2.78 7.37 -6.00
N ILE A 526 2.59 6.20 -5.40
CA ILE A 526 2.53 4.93 -6.09
C ILE A 526 1.07 4.55 -6.24
N PRO A 527 0.59 4.30 -7.46
CA PRO A 527 -0.75 3.78 -7.65
C PRO A 527 -0.83 2.35 -7.12
N ASP A 528 -1.74 2.09 -6.18
CA ASP A 528 -1.89 0.78 -5.55
C ASP A 528 -2.33 -0.33 -6.50
N PHE A 529 -3.15 0.03 -7.48
CA PHE A 529 -3.88 -0.94 -8.28
C PHE A 529 -3.66 -0.79 -9.77
N GLU A 530 -2.90 0.22 -10.19
CA GLU A 530 -2.71 0.56 -11.60
C GLU A 530 -1.25 0.41 -12.01
N THR A 531 -1.03 0.23 -13.27
CA THR A 531 0.30 0.40 -13.86
C THR A 531 0.64 1.88 -13.82
N ILE A 532 1.87 2.22 -13.42
CA ILE A 532 2.34 3.60 -13.40
C ILE A 532 2.20 4.20 -14.81
N PRO A 533 1.45 5.28 -15.02
CA PRO A 533 1.10 5.79 -16.33
C PRO A 533 2.25 6.61 -16.95
N ILE A 534 3.38 5.96 -17.22
CA ILE A 534 4.56 6.60 -17.80
C ILE A 534 4.35 7.00 -19.28
N GLU A 535 3.39 6.38 -19.96
CA GLU A 535 3.07 6.62 -21.38
C GLU A 535 1.83 7.51 -21.57
N ALA A 536 1.28 8.11 -20.50
CA ALA A 536 0.13 9.01 -20.64
C ALA A 536 0.47 10.19 -21.55
N GLU A 537 -0.44 10.52 -22.49
CA GLU A 537 -0.29 11.64 -23.42
C GLU A 537 -0.45 12.99 -22.70
N ASP A 538 -1.25 13.05 -21.65
CA ASP A 538 -1.43 14.23 -20.80
C ASP A 538 -0.30 14.31 -19.78
N GLU A 539 0.45 15.40 -19.81
CA GLU A 539 1.56 15.64 -18.86
C GLU A 539 1.07 15.69 -17.40
N GLN A 540 -0.19 16.05 -17.14
CA GLN A 540 -0.77 16.09 -15.79
C GLN A 540 -1.12 14.68 -15.27
N GLU A 541 -1.40 13.76 -16.17
CA GLU A 541 -1.70 12.36 -15.84
C GLU A 541 -0.45 11.48 -15.86
N ARG A 542 0.64 11.95 -16.48
CA ARG A 542 1.87 11.19 -16.59
C ARG A 542 2.61 11.15 -15.25
N ALA A 543 2.91 9.96 -14.79
CA ALA A 543 3.78 9.77 -13.63
C ALA A 543 5.24 10.15 -13.96
N SER A 544 5.96 10.65 -12.96
CA SER A 544 7.40 10.90 -13.07
C SER A 544 8.15 9.61 -13.40
N ALA A 545 9.09 9.70 -14.36
CA ALA A 545 9.97 8.59 -14.69
C ALA A 545 10.89 8.22 -13.52
N ILE A 546 11.27 9.17 -12.66
CA ILE A 546 12.00 8.90 -11.42
C ILE A 546 11.17 7.95 -10.54
N THR A 547 9.89 8.26 -10.32
CA THR A 547 8.96 7.38 -9.56
C THR A 547 8.85 6.01 -10.21
N TYR A 548 8.67 5.96 -11.52
CA TYR A 548 8.58 4.71 -12.28
C TYR A 548 9.81 3.83 -12.06
N PHE A 549 11.02 4.36 -12.22
CA PHE A 549 12.26 3.60 -12.05
C PHE A 549 12.47 3.14 -10.61
N VAL A 550 12.38 4.04 -9.65
CA VAL A 550 12.64 3.73 -8.23
C VAL A 550 11.64 2.70 -7.71
N TYR A 551 10.38 2.87 -8.03
CA TYR A 551 9.36 1.92 -7.60
C TYR A 551 9.53 0.53 -8.21
N HIS A 552 9.74 0.46 -9.53
CA HIS A 552 10.00 -0.83 -10.18
C HIS A 552 11.23 -1.53 -9.59
N LEU A 553 12.29 -0.79 -9.28
CA LEU A 553 13.48 -1.35 -8.66
C LEU A 553 13.19 -1.93 -7.28
N VAL A 554 12.62 -1.13 -6.36
CA VAL A 554 12.33 -1.55 -4.98
C VAL A 554 11.35 -2.73 -4.97
N HIS A 555 10.27 -2.64 -5.74
CA HIS A 555 9.25 -3.68 -5.83
C HIS A 555 9.79 -4.99 -6.45
N SER A 556 10.54 -4.88 -7.55
CA SER A 556 11.14 -6.06 -8.18
C SER A 556 12.16 -6.73 -7.28
N TYR A 557 12.95 -5.93 -6.56
CA TYR A 557 13.93 -6.46 -5.61
C TYR A 557 13.26 -7.20 -4.45
N SER A 558 12.20 -6.61 -3.86
CA SER A 558 11.38 -7.24 -2.84
C SER A 558 10.85 -8.60 -3.28
N HIS A 559 10.27 -8.69 -4.48
CA HIS A 559 9.75 -9.95 -5.03
C HIS A 559 10.83 -11.02 -5.22
N LEU A 560 12.01 -10.65 -5.70
CA LEU A 560 13.13 -11.56 -5.84
C LEU A 560 13.57 -12.13 -4.50
N VAL A 561 13.76 -11.27 -3.49
CA VAL A 561 14.16 -11.69 -2.15
C VAL A 561 13.06 -12.55 -1.51
N LEU A 562 11.80 -12.10 -1.54
CA LEU A 562 10.68 -12.83 -0.92
C LEU A 562 10.50 -14.22 -1.53
N LYS A 563 10.61 -14.34 -2.86
CA LYS A 563 10.48 -15.61 -3.57
C LYS A 563 11.51 -16.64 -3.13
N HIS A 564 12.76 -16.24 -2.94
CA HIS A 564 13.83 -17.12 -2.48
C HIS A 564 13.76 -17.33 -0.96
N ALA A 565 13.34 -16.32 -0.18
CA ALA A 565 13.15 -16.43 1.25
C ALA A 565 12.14 -17.53 1.63
N THR A 566 11.03 -17.64 0.89
CA THR A 566 10.04 -18.72 1.12
C THR A 566 10.61 -20.13 0.97
N GLN A 567 11.64 -20.31 0.13
CA GLN A 567 12.26 -21.61 -0.09
C GLN A 567 13.21 -22.01 1.06
N LEU A 568 13.88 -21.01 1.66
CA LEU A 568 14.90 -21.21 2.69
C LEU A 568 14.36 -21.14 4.11
N SER A 569 13.32 -20.35 4.36
CA SER A 569 12.67 -20.23 5.66
C SER A 569 11.76 -21.42 6.01
N GLY A 570 11.43 -22.29 5.04
CA GLY A 570 10.44 -23.35 5.22
C GLY A 570 8.99 -22.84 5.33
N MET A 571 8.75 -21.57 5.11
CA MET A 571 7.43 -20.95 5.16
C MET A 571 6.68 -21.12 3.82
N SER A 572 5.36 -21.13 3.84
CA SER A 572 4.57 -21.22 2.61
C SER A 572 4.68 -19.92 1.80
N ARG A 573 4.42 -20.00 0.48
CA ARG A 573 4.46 -18.82 -0.41
C ARG A 573 3.44 -17.73 -0.05
N THR A 574 2.42 -18.07 0.73
CA THR A 574 1.39 -17.13 1.21
C THR A 574 1.62 -16.68 2.64
N SER A 575 2.72 -17.13 3.27
CA SER A 575 3.04 -16.82 4.67
C SER A 575 3.92 -15.59 4.83
N LEU A 576 4.54 -15.12 3.75
CA LEU A 576 5.33 -13.90 3.73
C LEU A 576 4.65 -12.87 2.85
N ALA A 577 4.76 -11.60 3.25
CA ALA A 577 4.28 -10.45 2.50
C ALA A 577 5.33 -9.34 2.51
N GLU A 578 5.14 -8.37 1.63
CA GLU A 578 6.03 -7.22 1.50
C GLU A 578 5.37 -5.93 1.97
N PHE A 579 6.19 -5.01 2.45
CA PHE A 579 5.86 -3.61 2.67
C PHE A 579 6.92 -2.74 2.00
N LEU A 580 6.50 -1.88 1.07
CA LEU A 580 7.41 -1.10 0.22
C LEU A 580 7.55 0.33 0.73
N LEU A 581 8.77 0.83 0.79
CA LEU A 581 9.15 2.18 1.20
C LEU A 581 10.07 2.83 0.15
N PRO A 582 9.57 3.09 -1.07
CA PRO A 582 10.41 3.50 -2.19
C PRO A 582 11.13 4.84 -1.99
N ARG A 583 10.49 5.83 -1.31
CA ARG A 583 11.12 7.11 -0.99
C ARG A 583 12.36 6.97 -0.10
N SER A 584 12.36 5.95 0.75
CA SER A 584 13.47 5.61 1.64
C SER A 584 14.33 4.47 1.09
N LEU A 585 14.16 4.11 -0.18
CA LEU A 585 14.90 3.03 -0.85
C LEU A 585 14.90 1.72 -0.06
N SER A 586 13.79 1.38 0.57
CA SER A 586 13.70 0.25 1.48
C SER A 586 12.47 -0.60 1.18
N PHE A 587 12.54 -1.86 1.60
CA PHE A 587 11.39 -2.75 1.64
C PHE A 587 11.50 -3.69 2.84
N VAL A 588 10.35 -4.11 3.36
CA VAL A 588 10.25 -5.03 4.49
C VAL A 588 9.57 -6.30 4.03
N ILE A 589 10.13 -7.45 4.36
CA ILE A 589 9.50 -8.75 4.21
C ILE A 589 9.05 -9.19 5.61
N TYR A 590 7.77 -9.43 5.79
CA TYR A 590 7.21 -9.79 7.08
C TYR A 590 6.36 -11.07 7.03
N SER A 591 6.20 -11.74 8.18
CA SER A 591 5.34 -12.91 8.29
C SER A 591 3.88 -12.49 8.33
N ASN A 592 3.10 -12.94 7.34
CA ASN A 592 1.65 -12.69 7.24
C ASN A 592 0.81 -13.77 7.96
N GLN A 593 1.45 -14.69 8.68
CA GLN A 593 0.76 -15.75 9.41
C GLN A 593 0.64 -15.42 10.89
N ARG A 594 -0.58 -15.59 11.42
CA ARG A 594 -0.97 -15.35 12.82
C ARG A 594 -1.02 -16.62 13.66
N THR A 595 -0.20 -17.60 13.37
CA THR A 595 -0.14 -18.80 14.19
C THR A 595 1.12 -18.75 15.02
N ASP A 596 0.99 -18.94 16.33
CA ASP A 596 2.06 -18.99 17.33
C ASP A 596 3.20 -19.99 17.01
N PHE A 597 3.08 -20.76 15.93
CA PHE A 597 4.01 -21.79 15.51
C PHE A 597 5.08 -21.37 14.48
N ASN A 598 5.01 -20.17 13.94
CA ASN A 598 5.98 -19.71 12.92
C ASN A 598 6.92 -18.59 13.42
N ILE A 599 6.90 -18.29 14.70
CA ILE A 599 7.87 -17.40 15.33
C ILE A 599 9.26 -18.05 15.22
N GLY A 600 10.23 -17.32 14.69
CA GLY A 600 11.60 -17.77 14.48
C GLY A 600 11.94 -18.18 13.04
N GLY A 601 11.01 -18.11 12.11
CA GLY A 601 11.25 -18.47 10.71
C GLY A 601 12.15 -17.45 9.99
N LEU A 602 11.87 -16.15 10.16
CA LEU A 602 12.69 -15.08 9.59
C LEU A 602 13.96 -14.84 10.40
N TYR A 603 13.91 -15.00 11.73
CA TYR A 603 15.11 -15.01 12.55
C TYR A 603 16.11 -16.08 12.08
N THR A 604 15.65 -17.32 11.91
CA THR A 604 16.49 -18.43 11.43
C THR A 604 17.00 -18.17 10.01
N LEU A 605 16.22 -17.54 9.15
CA LEU A 605 16.64 -17.15 7.82
C LEU A 605 17.86 -16.21 7.87
N ILE A 606 17.81 -15.19 8.71
CA ILE A 606 18.94 -14.26 8.91
C ILE A 606 20.11 -14.98 9.58
N GLU A 607 19.86 -15.67 10.67
CA GLU A 607 20.89 -16.37 11.43
C GLU A 607 21.62 -17.41 10.58
N ALA A 608 20.88 -18.20 9.82
CA ALA A 608 21.44 -19.43 9.21
C ALA A 608 21.57 -19.38 7.69
N SER A 609 20.75 -18.65 6.98
CA SER A 609 20.56 -18.81 5.53
C SER A 609 20.63 -17.53 4.72
N LEU A 610 20.90 -16.37 5.33
CA LEU A 610 20.89 -15.08 4.61
C LEU A 610 21.89 -15.06 3.45
N ARG A 611 23.11 -15.55 3.69
CA ARG A 611 24.12 -15.66 2.62
C ARG A 611 23.66 -16.53 1.45
N GLU A 612 22.96 -17.63 1.74
CA GLU A 612 22.42 -18.51 0.69
C GLU A 612 21.29 -17.82 -0.05
N LEU A 613 20.41 -17.10 0.67
CA LEU A 613 19.33 -16.29 0.10
C LEU A 613 19.87 -15.27 -0.91
N LEU A 614 20.83 -14.45 -0.48
CA LEU A 614 21.46 -13.43 -1.33
C LEU A 614 22.15 -14.06 -2.54
N GLY A 615 22.83 -15.19 -2.34
CA GLY A 615 23.47 -15.95 -3.42
C GLY A 615 22.47 -16.58 -4.41
N GLU A 616 21.25 -16.94 -3.99
CA GLU A 616 20.20 -17.40 -4.90
C GLU A 616 19.59 -16.23 -5.68
N VAL A 617 19.41 -15.06 -5.06
CA VAL A 617 18.99 -13.85 -5.76
C VAL A 617 19.99 -13.49 -6.85
N ASP A 618 21.27 -13.46 -6.55
CA ASP A 618 22.35 -13.16 -7.50
C ASP A 618 22.36 -14.16 -8.67
N ARG A 619 22.45 -15.45 -8.38
CA ARG A 619 22.65 -16.48 -9.41
C ARG A 619 21.42 -16.78 -10.25
N ARG A 620 20.22 -16.68 -9.68
CA ARG A 620 18.96 -17.15 -10.29
C ARG A 620 17.89 -16.09 -10.47
N GLY A 621 18.06 -14.91 -9.86
CA GLY A 621 17.06 -13.85 -9.93
C GLY A 621 16.75 -13.42 -11.36
N ASN A 622 17.75 -13.42 -12.23
CA ASN A 622 17.56 -13.07 -13.65
C ASN A 622 17.07 -14.24 -14.53
N ASP A 623 16.87 -15.44 -14.00
CA ASP A 623 16.50 -16.59 -14.81
C ASP A 623 14.98 -16.79 -14.88
N CYS A 624 14.48 -17.03 -16.10
CA CYS A 624 13.12 -17.45 -16.33
C CYS A 624 13.05 -18.55 -17.39
N VAL A 625 12.33 -19.63 -17.07
CA VAL A 625 12.13 -20.74 -18.02
C VAL A 625 11.34 -20.34 -19.26
N TYR A 626 10.64 -19.21 -19.23
CA TYR A 626 9.89 -18.66 -20.36
C TYR A 626 10.68 -17.64 -21.19
N ASP A 627 11.97 -17.42 -20.89
CA ASP A 627 12.82 -16.59 -21.75
C ASP A 627 13.01 -17.25 -23.14
N PRO A 628 13.02 -16.48 -24.22
CA PRO A 628 13.02 -15.01 -24.30
C PRO A 628 11.63 -14.36 -24.29
N VAL A 629 10.54 -15.11 -24.18
CA VAL A 629 9.18 -14.55 -24.21
C VAL A 629 8.97 -13.64 -23.00
N CYS A 630 9.28 -14.10 -21.78
CA CYS A 630 9.13 -13.31 -20.58
C CYS A 630 9.98 -12.03 -20.61
N SER A 631 11.23 -12.09 -21.10
CA SER A 631 12.08 -10.90 -21.23
C SER A 631 11.53 -9.89 -22.23
N ARG A 632 10.84 -10.34 -23.27
CA ARG A 632 10.19 -9.50 -24.26
C ARG A 632 8.91 -8.86 -23.74
N ASP A 633 8.19 -9.57 -22.87
CA ASP A 633 6.90 -9.14 -22.33
C ASP A 633 7.07 -8.53 -20.92
N GLY A 634 8.00 -7.59 -20.73
CA GLY A 634 8.19 -6.81 -19.51
C GLY A 634 8.99 -7.48 -18.39
N SER A 635 9.65 -8.62 -18.66
CA SER A 635 10.58 -9.30 -17.72
C SER A 635 9.98 -9.77 -16.39
N ALA A 636 8.64 -9.94 -16.30
CA ALA A 636 7.95 -10.43 -15.11
C ALA A 636 6.83 -11.42 -15.45
N CYS A 637 6.76 -12.55 -14.74
CA CYS A 637 5.69 -13.54 -14.91
C CYS A 637 5.54 -14.44 -13.68
N HIS A 638 4.55 -15.33 -13.66
CA HIS A 638 4.28 -16.27 -12.57
C HIS A 638 5.49 -17.17 -12.21
N ASN A 639 6.36 -17.42 -13.15
CA ASN A 639 7.54 -18.26 -12.88
C ASN A 639 8.66 -17.47 -12.20
N CYS A 640 8.95 -16.24 -12.66
CA CYS A 640 10.13 -15.50 -12.19
C CYS A 640 9.82 -14.48 -11.07
N MET A 641 8.67 -13.81 -11.09
CA MET A 641 8.42 -12.67 -10.21
C MET A 641 7.10 -12.74 -9.43
N TYR A 642 5.98 -13.15 -10.05
CA TYR A 642 4.66 -12.98 -9.47
C TYR A 642 4.47 -13.81 -8.20
N LEU A 643 3.89 -13.16 -7.20
CA LEU A 643 3.54 -13.68 -5.89
C LEU A 643 2.01 -13.84 -5.75
N SER A 644 1.56 -14.38 -4.62
CA SER A 644 0.15 -14.39 -4.24
C SER A 644 -0.35 -12.99 -3.94
N GLU A 645 -1.63 -12.71 -4.18
CA GLU A 645 -2.28 -11.43 -3.84
C GLU A 645 -2.27 -11.12 -2.33
N VAL A 646 -2.06 -12.12 -1.47
CA VAL A 646 -1.88 -11.92 -0.03
C VAL A 646 -0.43 -11.58 0.36
N SER A 647 0.51 -11.76 -0.57
CA SER A 647 1.93 -11.46 -0.39
C SER A 647 2.31 -10.13 -1.03
N CYS A 648 1.65 -9.75 -2.15
CA CYS A 648 1.84 -8.48 -2.84
C CYS A 648 0.51 -7.74 -2.96
N THR A 649 0.35 -6.66 -2.23
CA THR A 649 -0.86 -5.80 -2.25
C THR A 649 -0.98 -4.98 -3.53
N HIS A 650 0.10 -4.85 -4.30
CA HIS A 650 0.18 -4.12 -5.58
C HIS A 650 -0.19 -4.98 -6.80
N LEU A 651 -0.82 -6.15 -6.59
CA LEU A 651 -1.35 -7.04 -7.64
C LEU A 651 -0.31 -7.51 -8.67
N ASN A 652 0.96 -7.62 -8.28
CA ASN A 652 2.09 -7.95 -9.16
C ASN A 652 2.25 -6.99 -10.35
N ARG A 653 1.85 -5.74 -10.23
CA ARG A 653 2.05 -4.72 -11.26
C ARG A 653 3.36 -3.97 -11.02
N ASN A 654 3.83 -3.28 -12.05
CA ASN A 654 5.05 -2.48 -11.98
C ASN A 654 6.25 -3.30 -11.50
N LEU A 655 6.48 -4.43 -12.15
CA LEU A 655 7.57 -5.37 -11.90
C LEU A 655 8.40 -5.61 -13.15
N GLY A 656 9.69 -5.85 -12.97
CA GLY A 656 10.59 -6.27 -14.02
C GLY A 656 11.97 -6.59 -13.47
N ARG A 657 12.42 -7.85 -13.62
CA ARG A 657 13.77 -8.23 -13.19
C ARG A 657 14.88 -7.48 -13.93
N ASP A 658 14.57 -6.88 -15.08
CA ASP A 658 15.48 -6.05 -15.86
C ASP A 658 15.86 -4.73 -15.15
N PHE A 659 15.06 -4.22 -14.25
CA PHE A 659 15.46 -3.09 -13.39
C PHE A 659 16.59 -3.50 -12.43
N VAL A 660 16.60 -4.74 -11.97
CA VAL A 660 17.60 -5.24 -11.02
C VAL A 660 18.85 -5.73 -11.75
N PHE A 661 18.71 -6.51 -12.84
CA PHE A 661 19.82 -7.20 -13.51
C PHE A 661 20.19 -6.63 -14.88
N GLY A 662 19.45 -5.66 -15.39
CA GLY A 662 19.58 -5.17 -16.77
C GLY A 662 18.85 -6.02 -17.79
N SER A 663 18.62 -5.42 -18.93
CA SER A 663 17.86 -6.03 -20.01
C SER A 663 18.63 -7.15 -20.69
N LYS A 664 17.95 -8.27 -20.95
CA LYS A 664 18.48 -9.34 -21.81
C LYS A 664 18.33 -8.97 -23.29
N THR A 665 19.11 -9.60 -24.12
CA THR A 665 18.96 -9.51 -25.60
C THR A 665 17.48 -9.83 -25.95
N MET A 666 16.86 -9.01 -26.78
CA MET A 666 15.44 -9.08 -27.16
C MET A 666 14.42 -8.75 -26.06
N ALA A 667 14.84 -8.05 -25.01
CA ALA A 667 13.90 -7.47 -24.04
C ALA A 667 13.05 -6.36 -24.68
N ASP A 668 11.90 -6.10 -24.08
CA ASP A 668 10.98 -5.03 -24.48
C ASP A 668 11.58 -3.64 -24.19
N ARG A 669 12.36 -3.56 -23.12
CA ARG A 669 13.06 -2.35 -22.66
C ARG A 669 14.57 -2.55 -22.74
N ASN A 670 15.29 -1.45 -22.91
CA ASN A 670 16.74 -1.42 -22.79
C ASN A 670 17.11 -0.74 -21.46
N LEU A 671 17.59 -1.48 -20.48
CA LEU A 671 17.92 -1.00 -19.14
C LEU A 671 19.27 -1.50 -18.68
N ASN A 672 20.03 -0.63 -18.02
CA ASN A 672 21.16 -1.03 -17.19
C ASN A 672 20.64 -1.56 -15.86
N GLY A 673 21.16 -2.69 -15.40
CA GLY A 673 20.73 -3.30 -14.15
C GLY A 673 21.37 -2.63 -12.94
N TYR A 674 20.60 -2.51 -11.86
CA TYR A 674 21.07 -1.92 -10.61
C TYR A 674 22.26 -2.69 -10.00
N ILE A 675 22.22 -4.03 -10.00
CA ILE A 675 23.28 -4.88 -9.44
C ILE A 675 24.56 -4.85 -10.29
N ASN A 676 24.42 -4.63 -11.60
CA ASN A 676 25.53 -4.73 -12.56
C ASN A 676 26.21 -3.39 -12.87
N LEU A 677 26.02 -2.39 -12.02
CA LEU A 677 26.64 -1.08 -12.14
C LEU A 677 28.10 -1.11 -11.71
#